data_7482116b94c1ed883465d7ba3fd9f5e6
#
_entry.id   7482116b94c1ed883465d7ba3fd9f5e6
#
_cell.length_a   1.000
_cell.length_b   1.000
_cell.length_c   1.000
_cell.angle_alpha   90.00
_cell.angle_beta   90.00
_cell.angle_gamma   90.00
#
_symmetry.space_group_name_H-M   'P 1'
#
loop_
_entity.id
_entity.type
_entity.pdbx_description
1 polymer ?
#
loop_
_entity_poly.entity_id
_entity_poly.type
_entity_poly.pdbx_seq_one_letter_code
_entity_poly.pdbx_strand_id
1 'polypeptide(L)'
;MKIPILFMQYRTLLPGQQADVTPAGYRKKDKIRDVLGKPGAQLGLVTVTSDKSKGIPEIGVTCEKYCTIAKVSDKSDGSNLIVDVEERALIEKILPDPVDEIVYGELTAKPYPPIADNADTRPLTLGCKLLDSLYERLPLPPDDDADLRKGLIAAHDVDGLIAYIANRFRIGVPQLLAADRAEDRMRIAKNMLTGLVITSENERKKASSKRGEREEKEEDEEVAEYRRRIEELNAPDEVKQKLNVELKKFSALPPMAIDKHSIANYLETVLGLPWLNYGNADIRLGDVARILDEDHYGLKEVKERVLEYIAVRIKNPDGKAPILCLVGAPGVGKSSIARSIARAVGREYVRMSLGGLSDEADIRGFRRTYVGSAPGRIIYSMSKVKTSDPLMLLDEIDKLAPSAARGNIQSALLEVLDPEQNNSFRDHYLELPYDLSKVFFLATANSLSDIPKPLLDRMEIIEISGYTQDEKLAIAQRYLVRKQLKECGLADGEIVFDDDAIMFIVEGYTRESGVRELERKIGSVCRKIVKKQMLEGGNAITRVDRGVVEDLLGVPPFGKADRDTAGEIGCVTGLAWTAAGGVTLPIEVRLVPGGKGETIMTGSLGDVMKESAEIALSVVRAHGATRDDKTDIHIHVPEGATPKDGPSAGITMACALMSAFKSLKPRDAIAMTGELTLTGKVLKIGGLKEKLLAACRAGVKTVLIPKDNEPQLADIPDSVKDALRIVPVEKVDEVFALVFGD
;
A
#
# COMPACT_ATOMS: atom_id res chain seq x y z
N MET A 1 -36.78 -19.57 13.77
CA MET A 1 -36.60 -18.80 12.53
C MET A 1 -35.10 -18.78 12.22
N LYS A 2 -34.68 -19.12 11.02
CA LYS A 2 -33.27 -19.05 10.61
C LYS A 2 -33.02 -17.76 9.82
N ILE A 3 -32.32 -16.79 10.40
CA ILE A 3 -32.05 -15.49 9.77
C ILE A 3 -30.56 -15.13 9.92
N PRO A 4 -30.03 -14.27 9.03
CA PRO A 4 -28.68 -13.74 9.18
C PRO A 4 -28.54 -13.01 10.52
N ILE A 5 -27.38 -13.14 11.20
CA ILE A 5 -27.11 -12.41 12.43
C ILE A 5 -25.94 -11.45 12.25
N LEU A 6 -26.05 -10.27 12.84
CA LEU A 6 -25.01 -9.28 12.93
C LEU A 6 -24.52 -9.17 14.38
N PHE A 7 -23.22 -9.32 14.59
CA PHE A 7 -22.63 -9.18 15.91
C PHE A 7 -22.37 -7.72 16.24
N MET A 8 -22.94 -7.26 17.35
CA MET A 8 -22.82 -5.90 17.86
C MET A 8 -21.87 -5.89 19.06
N GLN A 9 -20.72 -5.27 18.91
CA GLN A 9 -19.73 -5.21 19.97
C GLN A 9 -20.12 -4.17 21.01
N TYR A 10 -20.31 -4.62 22.25
CA TYR A 10 -20.69 -3.75 23.39
C TYR A 10 -21.92 -2.85 23.16
N ARG A 11 -22.78 -3.17 22.20
CA ARG A 11 -23.98 -2.41 21.90
C ARG A 11 -25.20 -3.33 21.85
N THR A 12 -26.16 -3.06 22.70
CA THR A 12 -27.49 -3.73 22.72
C THR A 12 -28.53 -2.77 22.21
N LEU A 13 -29.37 -3.21 21.29
CA LEU A 13 -30.51 -2.47 20.79
C LEU A 13 -31.79 -3.12 21.32
N LEU A 14 -32.76 -2.31 21.68
CA LEU A 14 -34.05 -2.75 22.22
C LEU A 14 -35.17 -2.61 21.18
N PRO A 15 -36.24 -3.41 21.27
CA PRO A 15 -37.43 -3.23 20.43
C PRO A 15 -37.94 -1.77 20.43
N GLY A 16 -38.35 -1.28 19.27
CA GLY A 16 -38.82 0.10 19.07
C GLY A 16 -37.69 1.09 18.70
N GLN A 17 -36.43 0.67 18.67
CA GLN A 17 -35.31 1.54 18.26
C GLN A 17 -35.07 1.48 16.76
N GLN A 18 -34.68 2.63 16.17
CA GLN A 18 -34.05 2.71 14.86
C GLN A 18 -32.55 2.98 15.03
N ALA A 19 -31.71 2.26 14.32
CA ALA A 19 -30.28 2.40 14.46
C ALA A 19 -29.52 2.20 13.14
N ASP A 20 -28.43 2.94 12.98
CA ASP A 20 -27.42 2.66 11.98
C ASP A 20 -26.51 1.54 12.49
N VAL A 21 -26.42 0.46 11.71
CA VAL A 21 -25.61 -0.71 12.03
C VAL A 21 -24.60 -0.95 10.91
N THR A 22 -23.34 -0.81 11.27
CA THR A 22 -22.25 -1.11 10.33
C THR A 22 -21.89 -2.58 10.44
N PRO A 23 -21.82 -3.35 9.34
CA PRO A 23 -21.36 -4.74 9.34
C PRO A 23 -19.86 -4.82 9.67
N ALA A 24 -19.47 -4.48 10.88
CA ALA A 24 -18.10 -4.59 11.35
C ALA A 24 -17.78 -6.05 11.69
N GLY A 25 -16.67 -6.58 11.16
CA GLY A 25 -16.20 -7.94 11.48
C GLY A 25 -16.40 -8.97 10.38
N TYR A 26 -17.12 -8.68 9.32
CA TYR A 26 -17.23 -9.57 8.16
C TYR A 26 -16.14 -9.27 7.13
N ARG A 27 -15.45 -10.33 6.67
CA ARG A 27 -14.37 -10.21 5.66
C ARG A 27 -14.87 -9.76 4.27
N LYS A 28 -16.14 -10.03 3.96
CA LYS A 28 -16.78 -9.66 2.68
C LYS A 28 -18.04 -8.84 2.93
N LYS A 29 -17.85 -7.54 3.18
CA LYS A 29 -18.95 -6.57 3.42
C LYS A 29 -19.97 -6.53 2.28
N ASP A 30 -19.54 -6.79 1.04
CA ASP A 30 -20.40 -6.73 -0.15
C ASP A 30 -21.41 -7.88 -0.20
N LYS A 31 -21.02 -9.11 0.17
CA LYS A 31 -21.96 -10.26 0.21
C LYS A 31 -23.06 -10.12 1.23
N ILE A 32 -22.77 -9.53 2.39
CA ILE A 32 -23.80 -9.24 3.40
C ILE A 32 -24.75 -8.17 2.90
N ARG A 33 -24.26 -7.17 2.19
CA ARG A 33 -25.09 -6.14 1.55
C ARG A 33 -26.02 -6.74 0.50
N ASP A 34 -25.58 -7.71 -0.27
CA ASP A 34 -26.41 -8.41 -1.26
C ASP A 34 -27.57 -9.18 -0.61
N VAL A 35 -27.34 -9.77 0.57
CA VAL A 35 -28.37 -10.52 1.33
C VAL A 35 -29.29 -9.58 2.12
N LEU A 36 -28.75 -8.49 2.71
CA LEU A 36 -29.49 -7.55 3.55
C LEU A 36 -29.86 -6.24 2.84
N GLY A 37 -29.43 -6.03 1.59
CA GLY A 37 -29.60 -4.77 0.86
C GLY A 37 -31.04 -4.49 0.38
N LYS A 38 -32.00 -5.34 0.70
CA LYS A 38 -33.41 -5.12 0.34
C LYS A 38 -34.17 -4.59 1.55
N PRO A 39 -34.92 -3.48 1.42
CA PRO A 39 -35.86 -3.04 2.45
C PRO A 39 -36.79 -4.17 2.91
N GLY A 40 -36.97 -4.29 4.22
CA GLY A 40 -37.77 -5.35 4.81
C GLY A 40 -37.03 -6.67 5.07
N ALA A 41 -35.76 -6.80 4.70
CA ALA A 41 -34.92 -7.97 5.05
C ALA A 41 -34.77 -8.07 6.57
N GLN A 42 -34.95 -9.27 7.12
CA GLN A 42 -34.81 -9.52 8.56
C GLN A 42 -33.43 -9.94 8.93
N LEU A 43 -32.92 -9.45 10.06
CA LEU A 43 -31.65 -9.83 10.65
C LEU A 43 -31.72 -9.90 12.17
N GLY A 44 -30.90 -10.75 12.77
CA GLY A 44 -30.73 -10.82 14.23
C GLY A 44 -29.55 -9.97 14.67
N LEU A 45 -29.75 -9.11 15.68
CA LEU A 45 -28.71 -8.29 16.28
C LEU A 45 -28.26 -8.92 17.60
N VAL A 46 -27.05 -9.44 17.63
CA VAL A 46 -26.49 -10.21 18.76
C VAL A 46 -25.37 -9.43 19.43
N THR A 47 -25.50 -9.16 20.73
CA THR A 47 -24.46 -8.46 21.50
C THR A 47 -23.33 -9.41 21.89
N VAL A 48 -22.07 -9.02 21.59
CA VAL A 48 -20.86 -9.75 21.95
C VAL A 48 -20.16 -9.03 23.10
N THR A 49 -19.80 -9.79 24.14
CA THR A 49 -19.26 -9.29 25.41
C THR A 49 -17.74 -9.36 25.52
N SER A 50 -17.05 -9.95 24.54
CA SER A 50 -15.58 -10.07 24.59
C SER A 50 -14.90 -9.77 23.26
N ASP A 51 -13.74 -9.10 23.33
CA ASP A 51 -12.88 -8.73 22.18
C ASP A 51 -12.07 -9.93 21.59
N LYS A 52 -12.11 -11.10 22.21
CA LYS A 52 -11.15 -12.18 21.95
C LYS A 52 -11.63 -13.28 21.03
N SER A 53 -12.82 -13.20 20.46
CA SER A 53 -13.34 -14.30 19.62
C SER A 53 -12.82 -14.21 18.17
N LYS A 54 -11.68 -14.87 17.90
CA LYS A 54 -11.28 -15.30 16.54
C LYS A 54 -12.12 -16.52 16.08
N GLY A 55 -13.37 -16.60 16.44
CA GLY A 55 -14.24 -17.74 16.14
C GLY A 55 -15.72 -17.35 16.23
N ILE A 56 -16.59 -18.36 16.09
CA ILE A 56 -18.03 -18.19 16.26
C ILE A 56 -18.31 -17.96 17.76
N PRO A 57 -19.03 -16.89 18.16
CA PRO A 57 -19.33 -16.63 19.54
C PRO A 57 -20.17 -17.75 20.18
N GLU A 58 -19.86 -18.07 21.44
CA GLU A 58 -20.56 -19.07 22.22
C GLU A 58 -21.67 -18.41 23.06
N ILE A 59 -22.91 -18.92 22.91
CA ILE A 59 -24.12 -18.36 23.55
C ILE A 59 -23.99 -18.43 25.07
N GLY A 60 -24.18 -17.29 25.73
CA GLY A 60 -24.08 -17.17 27.19
C GLY A 60 -22.67 -17.08 27.76
N VAL A 61 -21.62 -17.19 26.91
CA VAL A 61 -20.20 -17.06 27.31
C VAL A 61 -19.55 -15.83 26.66
N THR A 62 -19.58 -15.76 25.33
CA THR A 62 -18.98 -14.65 24.58
C THR A 62 -20.01 -13.79 23.86
N CYS A 63 -21.28 -14.22 23.78
CA CYS A 63 -22.41 -13.41 23.37
C CYS A 63 -23.61 -13.63 24.28
N GLU A 64 -24.54 -12.67 24.25
CA GLU A 64 -25.74 -12.72 25.06
C GLU A 64 -26.72 -13.81 24.59
N LYS A 65 -27.52 -14.34 25.52
CA LYS A 65 -28.55 -15.36 25.26
C LYS A 65 -29.77 -14.80 24.53
N TYR A 66 -30.06 -13.53 24.76
CA TYR A 66 -31.15 -12.80 24.08
C TYR A 66 -30.59 -11.83 23.08
N CYS A 67 -31.28 -11.68 21.97
CA CYS A 67 -30.99 -10.75 20.90
C CYS A 67 -32.26 -10.01 20.45
N THR A 68 -32.14 -9.17 19.45
CA THR A 68 -33.30 -8.54 18.83
C THR A 68 -33.35 -8.89 17.33
N ILE A 69 -34.59 -9.02 16.83
CA ILE A 69 -34.85 -9.15 15.39
C ILE A 69 -35.18 -7.74 14.88
N ALA A 70 -34.51 -7.38 13.80
CA ALA A 70 -34.68 -6.08 13.16
C ALA A 70 -34.96 -6.26 11.66
N LYS A 71 -35.63 -5.28 11.06
CA LYS A 71 -35.81 -5.16 9.62
C LYS A 71 -34.99 -4.02 9.06
N VAL A 72 -34.47 -4.22 7.86
CA VAL A 72 -33.81 -3.16 7.11
C VAL A 72 -34.81 -2.11 6.70
N SER A 73 -34.56 -0.86 7.08
CA SER A 73 -35.40 0.28 6.80
C SER A 73 -35.30 0.74 5.35
N ASP A 74 -36.38 1.33 4.82
CA ASP A 74 -36.39 2.00 3.51
C ASP A 74 -35.44 3.20 3.44
N LYS A 75 -34.95 3.70 4.58
CA LYS A 75 -33.98 4.78 4.70
C LYS A 75 -32.54 4.31 4.53
N SER A 76 -32.31 2.99 4.40
CA SER A 76 -30.97 2.45 4.15
C SER A 76 -30.51 2.82 2.74
N ASP A 77 -29.27 3.32 2.64
CA ASP A 77 -28.62 3.59 1.37
C ASP A 77 -27.47 2.60 1.13
N GLY A 78 -26.83 2.65 -0.04
CA GLY A 78 -25.74 1.73 -0.38
C GLY A 78 -24.52 1.82 0.54
N SER A 79 -24.43 2.82 1.41
CA SER A 79 -23.32 3.04 2.35
C SER A 79 -23.70 2.70 3.80
N ASN A 80 -24.94 2.98 4.20
CA ASN A 80 -25.43 2.84 5.58
C ASN A 80 -26.60 1.86 5.66
N LEU A 81 -26.51 0.91 6.60
CA LEU A 81 -27.59 -0.02 6.90
C LEU A 81 -28.38 0.50 8.10
N ILE A 82 -29.53 1.11 7.84
CA ILE A 82 -30.46 1.56 8.89
C ILE A 82 -31.46 0.44 9.15
N VAL A 83 -31.63 0.08 10.40
CA VAL A 83 -32.51 -1.01 10.82
C VAL A 83 -33.54 -0.51 11.83
N ASP A 84 -34.76 -1.04 11.69
CA ASP A 84 -35.83 -0.86 12.64
C ASP A 84 -35.93 -2.12 13.52
N VAL A 85 -35.69 -2.00 14.81
CA VAL A 85 -35.69 -3.11 15.75
C VAL A 85 -37.10 -3.46 16.12
N GLU A 86 -37.59 -4.64 15.74
CA GLU A 86 -39.00 -5.01 15.90
C GLU A 86 -39.26 -5.75 17.20
N GLU A 87 -38.52 -6.83 17.45
CA GLU A 87 -38.86 -7.71 18.56
C GLU A 87 -37.64 -8.34 19.23
N ARG A 88 -37.82 -8.83 20.43
CA ARG A 88 -36.88 -9.63 21.20
C ARG A 88 -36.94 -11.09 20.79
N ALA A 89 -35.80 -11.75 20.77
CA ALA A 89 -35.69 -13.17 20.48
C ALA A 89 -34.70 -13.89 21.38
N LEU A 90 -34.88 -15.20 21.51
CA LEU A 90 -33.97 -16.11 22.15
C LEU A 90 -33.08 -16.74 21.06
N ILE A 91 -31.77 -16.79 21.29
CA ILE A 91 -30.82 -17.46 20.41
C ILE A 91 -30.78 -18.94 20.82
N GLU A 92 -31.22 -19.85 19.94
CA GLU A 92 -31.17 -21.28 20.18
C GLU A 92 -29.85 -21.84 19.65
N LYS A 93 -29.41 -21.40 18.46
CA LYS A 93 -28.20 -21.90 17.83
C LYS A 93 -27.58 -20.86 16.90
N ILE A 94 -26.25 -20.86 16.81
CA ILE A 94 -25.46 -20.08 15.84
C ILE A 94 -24.91 -21.04 14.79
N LEU A 95 -25.20 -20.78 13.53
CA LEU A 95 -24.90 -21.67 12.40
C LEU A 95 -24.03 -20.90 11.38
N PRO A 96 -22.73 -21.21 11.26
CA PRO A 96 -21.94 -20.67 10.18
C PRO A 96 -22.31 -21.31 8.85
N ASP A 97 -22.36 -20.50 7.79
CA ASP A 97 -22.47 -21.04 6.43
C ASP A 97 -21.06 -21.09 5.80
N PRO A 98 -20.56 -22.30 5.47
CA PRO A 98 -19.23 -22.44 4.91
C PRO A 98 -19.11 -21.92 3.45
N VAL A 99 -20.23 -21.74 2.75
CA VAL A 99 -20.26 -21.31 1.35
C VAL A 99 -20.34 -19.78 1.25
N ASP A 100 -21.26 -19.17 2.01
CA ASP A 100 -21.50 -17.73 1.92
C ASP A 100 -20.69 -16.90 2.93
N GLU A 101 -20.02 -17.55 3.88
CA GLU A 101 -19.31 -16.91 4.99
C GLU A 101 -20.22 -16.02 5.86
N ILE A 102 -21.54 -16.18 5.75
CA ILE A 102 -22.55 -15.49 6.56
C ILE A 102 -22.89 -16.38 7.75
N VAL A 103 -23.03 -15.75 8.92
CA VAL A 103 -23.46 -16.46 10.13
C VAL A 103 -24.96 -16.32 10.26
N TYR A 104 -25.65 -17.44 10.38
CA TYR A 104 -27.10 -17.50 10.62
C TYR A 104 -27.38 -17.88 12.06
N GLY A 105 -28.47 -17.37 12.60
CA GLY A 105 -29.01 -17.78 13.89
C GLY A 105 -30.34 -18.50 13.77
N GLU A 106 -30.51 -19.58 14.50
CA GLU A 106 -31.84 -20.10 14.80
C GLU A 106 -32.40 -19.31 15.98
N LEU A 107 -33.36 -18.42 15.69
CA LEU A 107 -33.96 -17.51 16.64
C LEU A 107 -35.41 -17.85 16.86
N THR A 108 -35.83 -17.83 18.13
CA THR A 108 -37.23 -17.94 18.50
C THR A 108 -37.73 -16.61 19.05
N ALA A 109 -38.66 -15.99 18.36
CA ALA A 109 -39.29 -14.75 18.80
C ALA A 109 -39.84 -14.93 20.22
N LYS A 110 -39.50 -14.02 21.13
CA LYS A 110 -39.97 -14.01 22.51
C LYS A 110 -40.34 -12.58 22.90
N PRO A 111 -41.47 -12.07 22.37
CA PRO A 111 -41.89 -10.71 22.66
C PRO A 111 -42.09 -10.52 24.17
N TYR A 112 -42.04 -9.27 24.60
CA TYR A 112 -42.38 -8.96 25.98
C TYR A 112 -43.88 -9.26 26.24
N PRO A 113 -44.19 -9.87 27.38
CA PRO A 113 -45.60 -10.03 27.76
C PRO A 113 -46.28 -8.66 27.86
N PRO A 114 -47.58 -8.55 27.53
CA PRO A 114 -48.32 -7.33 27.71
C PRO A 114 -48.29 -6.89 29.17
N ILE A 115 -48.29 -5.58 29.42
CA ILE A 115 -48.30 -5.01 30.75
C ILE A 115 -49.68 -5.32 31.37
N ALA A 116 -49.69 -5.91 32.55
CA ALA A 116 -50.92 -6.20 33.25
C ALA A 116 -51.58 -4.88 33.74
N ASP A 117 -52.89 -4.80 33.69
CA ASP A 117 -53.62 -3.60 34.12
C ASP A 117 -53.37 -3.17 35.58
N ASN A 118 -52.93 -4.10 36.41
CA ASN A 118 -52.56 -3.89 37.80
C ASN A 118 -51.05 -3.77 38.05
N ALA A 119 -50.26 -3.58 37.03
CA ALA A 119 -48.79 -3.45 37.17
C ALA A 119 -48.38 -2.23 38.00
N ASP A 120 -47.41 -2.37 38.86
CA ASP A 120 -46.86 -1.27 39.66
C ASP A 120 -46.03 -0.31 38.79
N THR A 121 -46.65 0.81 38.42
CA THR A 121 -46.02 1.87 37.59
C THR A 121 -45.18 2.89 38.40
N ARG A 122 -45.14 2.78 39.73
CA ARG A 122 -44.36 3.69 40.60
C ARG A 122 -42.86 3.75 40.22
N PRO A 123 -42.20 2.62 39.88
CA PRO A 123 -40.80 2.68 39.40
C PRO A 123 -40.63 3.49 38.13
N LEU A 124 -41.56 3.45 37.19
CA LEU A 124 -41.57 4.25 35.98
C LEU A 124 -41.69 5.74 36.27
N THR A 125 -42.67 6.12 37.11
CA THR A 125 -42.89 7.51 37.53
C THR A 125 -41.66 8.08 38.22
N LEU A 126 -40.99 7.28 39.07
CA LEU A 126 -39.74 7.69 39.71
C LEU A 126 -38.57 7.76 38.71
N GLY A 127 -38.53 6.85 37.75
CA GLY A 127 -37.55 6.88 36.65
C GLY A 127 -37.66 8.14 35.80
N CYS A 128 -38.86 8.57 35.47
CA CYS A 128 -39.13 9.83 34.75
C CYS A 128 -38.61 11.05 35.51
N LYS A 129 -38.91 11.14 36.85
CA LYS A 129 -38.38 12.21 37.70
C LYS A 129 -36.86 12.22 37.79
N LEU A 130 -36.24 11.06 37.86
CA LEU A 130 -34.75 10.92 37.83
C LEU A 130 -34.20 11.36 36.48
N LEU A 131 -34.86 11.03 35.40
CA LEU A 131 -34.47 11.45 34.06
C LEU A 131 -34.53 12.99 33.93
N ASP A 132 -35.61 13.64 34.36
CA ASP A 132 -35.72 15.08 34.37
C ASP A 132 -34.58 15.72 35.21
N SER A 133 -34.31 15.16 36.39
CA SER A 133 -33.20 15.61 37.24
C SER A 133 -31.83 15.44 36.59
N LEU A 134 -31.61 14.43 35.76
CA LEU A 134 -30.38 14.25 35.00
C LEU A 134 -30.22 15.31 33.92
N TYR A 135 -31.29 15.66 33.19
CA TYR A 135 -31.27 16.72 32.18
C TYR A 135 -30.99 18.10 32.79
N GLU A 136 -31.48 18.37 34.00
CA GLU A 136 -31.20 19.64 34.69
C GLU A 136 -29.77 19.74 35.24
N ARG A 137 -29.10 18.60 35.49
CA ARG A 137 -27.83 18.57 36.23
C ARG A 137 -26.59 18.25 35.40
N LEU A 138 -26.77 17.54 34.30
CA LEU A 138 -25.64 17.17 33.42
C LEU A 138 -25.62 18.10 32.20
N PRO A 139 -24.42 18.47 31.70
CA PRO A 139 -24.26 19.17 30.42
C PRO A 139 -24.50 18.18 29.28
N LEU A 140 -25.74 17.67 29.18
CA LEU A 140 -26.13 16.80 28.08
C LEU A 140 -26.34 17.65 26.82
N PRO A 141 -26.00 17.08 25.61
CA PRO A 141 -26.35 17.74 24.37
C PRO A 141 -27.88 18.02 24.33
N PRO A 142 -28.33 19.05 23.57
CA PRO A 142 -29.77 19.37 23.46
C PRO A 142 -30.59 18.10 23.21
N ASP A 143 -31.72 18.00 23.91
CA ASP A 143 -32.66 16.90 23.74
C ASP A 143 -33.54 17.19 22.53
N ASP A 144 -33.06 16.81 21.33
CA ASP A 144 -33.78 16.98 20.07
C ASP A 144 -35.08 16.14 20.05
N ASP A 145 -35.18 15.15 20.94
CA ASP A 145 -36.33 14.24 21.07
C ASP A 145 -37.22 14.53 22.31
N ALA A 146 -37.15 15.74 22.86
CA ALA A 146 -37.93 16.11 24.08
C ALA A 146 -39.43 15.88 23.92
N ASP A 147 -39.99 16.12 22.75
CA ASP A 147 -41.39 15.91 22.46
C ASP A 147 -41.75 14.42 22.35
N LEU A 148 -40.86 13.58 21.80
CA LEU A 148 -40.99 12.13 21.79
C LEU A 148 -41.01 11.60 23.23
N ARG A 149 -40.06 12.03 24.07
CA ARG A 149 -39.98 11.66 25.48
C ARG A 149 -41.25 12.00 26.23
N LYS A 150 -41.80 13.22 26.08
CA LYS A 150 -43.05 13.65 26.68
C LYS A 150 -44.24 12.82 26.19
N GLY A 151 -44.27 12.48 24.89
CA GLY A 151 -45.30 11.63 24.31
C GLY A 151 -45.30 10.22 24.90
N LEU A 152 -44.11 9.58 25.03
CA LEU A 152 -43.95 8.26 25.63
C LEU A 152 -44.39 8.23 27.11
N ILE A 153 -44.07 9.28 27.87
CA ILE A 153 -44.47 9.43 29.27
C ILE A 153 -46.00 9.57 29.36
N ALA A 154 -46.60 10.41 28.50
CA ALA A 154 -48.06 10.63 28.48
C ALA A 154 -48.85 9.38 28.06
N ALA A 155 -48.28 8.59 27.13
CA ALA A 155 -48.88 7.34 26.68
C ALA A 155 -48.67 6.16 27.65
N HIS A 156 -47.90 6.32 28.72
CA HIS A 156 -47.47 5.23 29.62
C HIS A 156 -46.75 4.08 28.87
N ASP A 157 -46.06 4.40 27.77
CA ASP A 157 -45.31 3.43 26.99
C ASP A 157 -43.99 3.08 27.70
N VAL A 158 -44.06 2.04 28.53
CA VAL A 158 -42.93 1.59 29.35
C VAL A 158 -41.76 1.12 28.48
N ASP A 159 -42.03 0.33 27.46
CA ASP A 159 -40.98 -0.26 26.64
C ASP A 159 -40.36 0.79 25.72
N GLY A 160 -41.17 1.69 25.16
CA GLY A 160 -40.66 2.85 24.39
C GLY A 160 -39.79 3.78 25.23
N LEU A 161 -40.23 4.07 26.49
CA LEU A 161 -39.44 4.92 27.40
C LEU A 161 -38.13 4.27 27.83
N ILE A 162 -38.11 2.95 28.08
CA ILE A 162 -36.91 2.19 28.40
C ILE A 162 -35.94 2.20 27.19
N ALA A 163 -36.47 2.01 25.97
CA ALA A 163 -35.67 2.09 24.74
C ALA A 163 -35.06 3.49 24.55
N TYR A 164 -35.84 4.54 24.81
CA TYR A 164 -35.38 5.93 24.79
C TYR A 164 -34.19 6.15 25.77
N ILE A 165 -34.37 5.73 27.04
CA ILE A 165 -33.35 5.86 28.08
C ILE A 165 -32.06 5.12 27.69
N ALA A 166 -32.17 3.86 27.23
CA ALA A 166 -31.05 3.04 26.83
C ALA A 166 -30.26 3.66 25.66
N ASN A 167 -30.97 4.23 24.69
CA ASN A 167 -30.34 4.89 23.54
C ASN A 167 -29.65 6.20 23.95
N ARG A 168 -30.34 7.05 24.70
CA ARG A 168 -29.84 8.39 25.07
C ARG A 168 -28.60 8.35 25.96
N PHE A 169 -28.56 7.44 26.92
CA PHE A 169 -27.45 7.30 27.85
C PHE A 169 -26.45 6.25 27.42
N ARG A 170 -26.62 5.64 26.23
CA ARG A 170 -25.77 4.57 25.70
C ARG A 170 -25.51 3.44 26.69
N ILE A 171 -26.49 3.13 27.49
CA ILE A 171 -26.43 2.06 28.49
C ILE A 171 -26.74 0.76 27.75
N GLY A 172 -25.72 -0.08 27.58
CA GLY A 172 -25.88 -1.44 27.07
C GLY A 172 -26.56 -2.28 28.15
N VAL A 173 -27.77 -2.79 27.90
CA VAL A 173 -28.56 -3.41 28.96
C VAL A 173 -29.04 -4.79 28.57
N PRO A 174 -28.17 -5.78 28.52
CA PRO A 174 -28.57 -7.17 28.33
C PRO A 174 -29.63 -7.62 29.35
N GLN A 175 -29.55 -7.08 30.56
CA GLN A 175 -30.52 -7.36 31.63
C GLN A 175 -31.94 -6.95 31.29
N LEU A 176 -32.14 -5.85 30.55
CA LEU A 176 -33.45 -5.43 30.07
C LEU A 176 -34.01 -6.40 29.03
N LEU A 177 -33.17 -6.92 28.14
CA LEU A 177 -33.59 -7.96 27.19
C LEU A 177 -33.94 -9.27 27.91
N ALA A 178 -33.28 -9.59 29.01
CA ALA A 178 -33.48 -10.82 29.76
C ALA A 178 -34.77 -10.76 30.66
N ALA A 179 -35.23 -9.57 31.02
CA ALA A 179 -36.36 -9.42 31.94
C ALA A 179 -37.73 -9.64 31.24
N ASP A 180 -38.48 -10.63 31.68
CA ASP A 180 -39.77 -10.98 31.10
C ASP A 180 -40.89 -10.07 31.61
N ARG A 181 -40.87 -9.62 32.90
CA ARG A 181 -41.93 -8.79 33.49
C ARG A 181 -41.65 -7.30 33.26
N ALA A 182 -42.69 -6.55 32.94
CA ALA A 182 -42.63 -5.10 32.81
C ALA A 182 -42.15 -4.39 34.07
N GLU A 183 -42.59 -4.87 35.24
CA GLU A 183 -42.18 -4.37 36.55
C GLU A 183 -40.68 -4.53 36.80
N ASP A 184 -40.11 -5.65 36.37
CA ASP A 184 -38.65 -5.89 36.47
C ASP A 184 -37.90 -4.96 35.53
N ARG A 185 -38.36 -4.76 34.30
CA ARG A 185 -37.74 -3.81 33.35
C ARG A 185 -37.80 -2.36 33.88
N MET A 186 -38.92 -1.94 34.39
CA MET A 186 -39.08 -0.61 35.05
C MET A 186 -38.13 -0.47 36.23
N ARG A 187 -38.02 -1.50 37.07
CA ARG A 187 -37.13 -1.51 38.24
C ARG A 187 -35.65 -1.45 37.80
N ILE A 188 -35.26 -2.19 36.78
CA ILE A 188 -33.91 -2.17 36.22
C ILE A 188 -33.62 -0.77 35.69
N ALA A 189 -34.46 -0.19 34.84
CA ALA A 189 -34.30 1.14 34.28
C ALA A 189 -34.18 2.21 35.38
N LYS A 190 -35.10 2.19 36.38
CA LYS A 190 -35.05 3.08 37.54
C LYS A 190 -33.74 2.94 38.31
N ASN A 191 -33.28 1.74 38.60
CA ASN A 191 -32.03 1.52 39.35
C ASN A 191 -30.81 2.03 38.58
N MET A 192 -30.79 1.91 37.27
CA MET A 192 -29.75 2.47 36.43
C MET A 192 -29.73 3.99 36.45
N LEU A 193 -30.87 4.63 36.27
CA LEU A 193 -30.99 6.09 36.41
C LEU A 193 -30.58 6.55 37.80
N THR A 194 -30.98 5.83 38.86
CA THR A 194 -30.58 6.12 40.23
C THR A 194 -29.05 6.04 40.37
N GLY A 195 -28.42 4.99 39.79
CA GLY A 195 -26.96 4.84 39.78
C GLY A 195 -26.26 6.02 39.08
N LEU A 196 -26.78 6.46 37.95
CA LEU A 196 -26.23 7.63 37.20
C LEU A 196 -26.36 8.92 38.04
N VAL A 197 -27.51 9.15 38.71
CA VAL A 197 -27.71 10.32 39.59
C VAL A 197 -26.72 10.26 40.77
N ILE A 198 -26.63 9.13 41.45
CA ILE A 198 -25.72 8.97 42.60
C ILE A 198 -24.26 9.12 42.15
N THR A 199 -23.89 8.58 41.02
CA THR A 199 -22.54 8.75 40.48
C THR A 199 -22.26 10.21 40.17
N SER A 200 -23.18 10.92 39.52
CA SER A 200 -23.08 12.35 39.23
C SER A 200 -23.04 13.20 40.50
N GLU A 201 -23.79 12.84 41.54
CA GLU A 201 -23.76 13.54 42.83
C GLU A 201 -22.50 13.26 43.64
N ASN A 202 -22.00 12.01 43.62
CA ASN A 202 -20.75 11.63 44.27
C ASN A 202 -19.51 12.22 43.54
N GLU A 203 -19.55 12.28 42.22
CA GLU A 203 -18.57 12.99 41.42
C GLU A 203 -18.57 14.48 41.74
N ARG A 204 -19.74 15.11 41.89
CA ARG A 204 -19.86 16.50 42.30
C ARG A 204 -19.40 16.75 43.74
N LYS A 205 -19.70 15.87 44.69
CA LYS A 205 -19.25 15.96 46.09
C LYS A 205 -17.76 15.64 46.24
N LYS A 206 -17.21 14.71 45.48
CA LYS A 206 -15.76 14.47 45.37
C LYS A 206 -15.05 15.60 44.63
N ALA A 207 -15.71 16.21 43.64
CA ALA A 207 -15.20 17.36 42.92
C ALA A 207 -15.08 18.62 43.77
N SER A 208 -15.96 18.80 44.77
CA SER A 208 -15.96 20.03 45.61
C SER A 208 -15.03 19.97 46.83
N SER A 209 -14.53 18.79 47.26
CA SER A 209 -13.71 18.70 48.49
C SER A 209 -12.37 17.97 48.38
N LYS A 210 -12.14 17.19 47.31
CA LYS A 210 -10.85 16.53 47.01
C LYS A 210 -10.39 16.73 45.55
N ARG A 211 -11.28 17.16 44.67
CA ARG A 211 -10.99 17.36 43.26
C ARG A 211 -10.14 18.61 43.03
N GLY A 212 -10.41 19.69 43.74
CA GLY A 212 -9.61 20.91 43.64
C GLY A 212 -8.14 20.69 44.01
N GLU A 213 -7.89 20.01 45.13
CA GLU A 213 -6.50 19.83 45.61
C GLU A 213 -5.72 18.70 44.89
N ARG A 214 -6.41 17.71 44.35
CA ARG A 214 -5.78 16.59 43.66
C ARG A 214 -5.64 16.86 42.16
N GLU A 215 -6.62 17.46 41.52
CA GLU A 215 -6.53 17.92 40.13
C GLU A 215 -5.58 19.11 39.99
N GLU A 216 -5.55 20.06 40.93
CA GLU A 216 -4.53 21.11 40.96
C GLU A 216 -3.13 20.53 41.19
N LYS A 217 -2.96 19.51 42.02
CA LYS A 217 -1.65 18.85 42.20
C LYS A 217 -1.24 17.99 41.00
N GLU A 218 -2.16 17.22 40.41
CA GLU A 218 -1.88 16.43 39.20
C GLU A 218 -1.66 17.34 37.98
N GLU A 219 -2.37 18.45 37.88
CA GLU A 219 -2.23 19.47 36.84
C GLU A 219 -0.94 20.28 37.03
N ASP A 220 -0.58 20.60 38.26
CA ASP A 220 0.74 21.21 38.60
C ASP A 220 1.89 20.25 38.31
N GLU A 221 1.74 18.96 38.54
CA GLU A 221 2.72 17.94 38.24
C GLU A 221 2.89 17.78 36.71
N GLU A 222 1.81 17.76 35.94
CA GLU A 222 1.85 17.66 34.47
C GLU A 222 2.50 18.91 33.85
N VAL A 223 2.12 20.09 34.29
CA VAL A 223 2.73 21.35 33.86
C VAL A 223 4.21 21.43 34.24
N ALA A 224 4.56 20.95 35.44
CA ALA A 224 5.94 20.89 35.90
C ALA A 224 6.78 19.91 35.05
N GLU A 225 6.20 18.77 34.68
CA GLU A 225 6.85 17.81 33.79
C GLU A 225 7.10 18.37 32.41
N TYR A 226 6.11 19.01 31.78
CA TYR A 226 6.30 19.70 30.49
C TYR A 226 7.38 20.81 30.60
N ARG A 227 7.37 21.59 31.66
CA ARG A 227 8.38 22.63 31.87
C ARG A 227 9.79 22.05 31.95
N ARG A 228 9.98 20.96 32.71
CA ARG A 228 11.26 20.27 32.83
C ARG A 228 11.70 19.75 31.45
N ARG A 229 10.81 19.09 30.68
CA ARG A 229 11.11 18.57 29.35
C ARG A 229 11.46 19.67 28.35
N ILE A 230 10.84 20.86 28.46
CA ILE A 230 11.17 22.04 27.64
C ILE A 230 12.56 22.57 27.98
N GLU A 231 12.92 22.63 29.27
CA GLU A 231 14.24 23.08 29.72
C GLU A 231 15.35 22.14 29.27
N GLU A 232 15.13 20.83 29.41
CA GLU A 232 16.06 19.78 29.01
C GLU A 232 16.15 19.59 27.49
N LEU A 233 15.19 20.10 26.73
CA LEU A 233 15.14 19.95 25.29
C LEU A 233 16.33 20.63 24.62
N ASN A 234 17.11 19.89 23.83
CA ASN A 234 18.16 20.47 23.00
C ASN A 234 17.59 21.02 21.69
N ALA A 235 17.05 22.24 21.74
CA ALA A 235 16.38 22.89 20.61
C ALA A 235 16.70 24.38 20.54
N PRO A 236 16.50 25.04 19.39
CA PRO A 236 16.64 26.49 19.24
C PRO A 236 15.78 27.26 20.24
N ASP A 237 16.26 28.45 20.66
CA ASP A 237 15.54 29.29 21.64
C ASP A 237 14.11 29.65 21.19
N GLU A 238 13.90 29.88 19.90
CA GLU A 238 12.56 30.13 19.31
C GLU A 238 11.57 29.00 19.62
N VAL A 239 12.03 27.73 19.52
CA VAL A 239 11.23 26.54 19.83
C VAL A 239 10.86 26.53 21.31
N LYS A 240 11.82 26.72 22.20
CA LYS A 240 11.59 26.78 23.66
C LYS A 240 10.63 27.91 24.05
N GLN A 241 10.78 29.07 23.43
CA GLN A 241 9.89 30.23 23.65
C GLN A 241 8.45 29.89 23.22
N LYS A 242 8.26 29.29 22.03
CA LYS A 242 6.94 28.89 21.55
C LYS A 242 6.31 27.85 22.47
N LEU A 243 7.07 26.81 22.86
CA LEU A 243 6.61 25.79 23.80
C LEU A 243 6.17 26.38 25.13
N ASN A 244 6.93 27.35 25.70
CA ASN A 244 6.57 28.04 26.93
C ASN A 244 5.29 28.86 26.79
N VAL A 245 5.05 29.48 25.62
CA VAL A 245 3.80 30.20 25.35
C VAL A 245 2.61 29.21 25.29
N GLU A 246 2.78 28.08 24.62
CA GLU A 246 1.74 27.06 24.55
C GLU A 246 1.49 26.38 25.91
N LEU A 247 2.54 26.15 26.71
CA LEU A 247 2.42 25.62 28.07
C LEU A 247 1.65 26.61 29.00
N LYS A 248 1.86 27.93 28.85
CA LYS A 248 1.06 28.92 29.56
C LYS A 248 -0.42 28.87 29.18
N LYS A 249 -0.73 28.61 27.89
CA LYS A 249 -2.12 28.44 27.46
C LYS A 249 -2.69 27.14 28.03
N PHE A 250 -1.91 26.05 27.99
CA PHE A 250 -2.27 24.76 28.54
C PHE A 250 -2.65 24.82 30.01
N SER A 251 -1.82 25.51 30.83
CA SER A 251 -2.08 25.69 32.28
C SER A 251 -3.25 26.65 32.60
N ALA A 252 -3.62 27.53 31.66
CA ALA A 252 -4.74 28.46 31.85
C ALA A 252 -6.12 27.86 31.47
N LEU A 253 -6.14 26.72 30.78
CA LEU A 253 -7.38 26.09 30.32
C LEU A 253 -7.91 25.08 31.35
N PRO A 254 -9.26 25.00 31.52
CA PRO A 254 -9.87 23.98 32.36
C PRO A 254 -9.52 22.55 31.87
N PRO A 255 -9.45 21.55 32.78
CA PRO A 255 -9.09 20.16 32.44
C PRO A 255 -9.93 19.52 31.33
N MET A 256 -11.19 19.88 31.24
CA MET A 256 -12.15 19.32 30.26
C MET A 256 -12.24 20.13 28.96
N ALA A 257 -11.40 21.12 28.75
CA ALA A 257 -11.40 21.92 27.52
C ALA A 257 -10.86 21.11 26.33
N ILE A 258 -11.60 21.08 25.23
CA ILE A 258 -11.18 20.40 23.98
C ILE A 258 -9.84 20.96 23.49
N ASP A 259 -9.64 22.26 23.63
CA ASP A 259 -8.40 22.94 23.25
C ASP A 259 -7.18 22.48 24.06
N LYS A 260 -7.36 22.08 25.32
CA LYS A 260 -6.28 21.57 26.18
C LYS A 260 -5.65 20.31 25.58
N HIS A 261 -6.48 19.40 25.07
CA HIS A 261 -6.01 18.17 24.39
C HIS A 261 -5.24 18.46 23.11
N SER A 262 -5.71 19.46 22.35
CA SER A 262 -5.01 19.92 21.14
C SER A 262 -3.63 20.51 21.45
N ILE A 263 -3.52 21.30 22.54
CA ILE A 263 -2.25 21.86 22.98
C ILE A 263 -1.31 20.77 23.52
N ALA A 264 -1.83 19.79 24.29
CA ALA A 264 -1.04 18.66 24.75
C ALA A 264 -0.44 17.87 23.59
N ASN A 265 -1.23 17.54 22.58
CA ASN A 265 -0.76 16.86 21.37
C ASN A 265 0.31 17.66 20.62
N TYR A 266 0.18 18.98 20.59
CA TYR A 266 1.18 19.86 20.00
C TYR A 266 2.48 19.83 20.81
N LEU A 267 2.41 19.99 22.14
CA LEU A 267 3.57 19.93 23.03
C LEU A 267 4.30 18.60 22.87
N GLU A 268 3.58 17.48 22.90
CA GLU A 268 4.15 16.15 22.70
C GLU A 268 4.82 15.99 21.33
N THR A 269 4.18 16.52 20.27
CA THR A 269 4.74 16.46 18.92
C THR A 269 6.06 17.22 18.84
N VAL A 270 6.09 18.47 19.36
CA VAL A 270 7.29 19.32 19.29
C VAL A 270 8.42 18.82 20.21
N LEU A 271 8.08 18.34 21.41
CA LEU A 271 9.02 17.73 22.35
C LEU A 271 9.60 16.41 21.84
N GLY A 272 8.84 15.68 21.04
CA GLY A 272 9.25 14.40 20.44
C GLY A 272 10.17 14.53 19.22
N LEU A 273 10.41 15.75 18.72
CA LEU A 273 11.29 15.96 17.58
C LEU A 273 12.77 16.04 17.99
N PRO A 274 13.68 15.44 17.20
CA PRO A 274 15.12 15.49 17.46
C PRO A 274 15.73 16.80 16.93
N TRP A 275 15.57 17.90 17.63
CA TRP A 275 15.95 19.23 17.12
C TRP A 275 17.44 19.35 16.77
N LEU A 276 18.33 19.52 17.72
CA LEU A 276 19.77 19.72 17.52
C LEU A 276 20.57 18.45 17.89
N ASN A 277 19.98 17.31 17.75
CA ASN A 277 20.59 16.04 18.11
C ASN A 277 21.15 15.33 16.86
N TYR A 278 22.42 15.55 16.57
CA TYR A 278 23.09 14.97 15.40
C TYR A 278 23.82 13.67 15.76
N GLY A 279 23.85 12.72 14.80
CA GLY A 279 24.61 11.47 14.95
C GLY A 279 26.12 11.71 14.92
N ASN A 280 26.86 11.06 15.82
CA ASN A 280 28.34 11.14 15.90
C ASN A 280 29.01 9.97 15.12
N ALA A 281 28.74 9.82 13.84
CA ALA A 281 29.39 8.75 13.06
C ALA A 281 30.71 9.23 12.44
N ASP A 282 31.82 8.58 12.82
CA ASP A 282 33.11 8.69 12.09
C ASP A 282 33.00 7.85 10.81
N ILE A 283 32.60 8.47 9.71
CA ILE A 283 32.35 7.80 8.44
C ILE A 283 33.66 7.54 7.73
N ARG A 284 34.05 6.27 7.60
CA ARG A 284 35.21 5.85 6.84
C ARG A 284 34.75 5.24 5.50
N LEU A 285 35.21 5.81 4.40
CA LEU A 285 34.82 5.36 3.06
C LEU A 285 35.06 3.87 2.81
N GLY A 286 36.13 3.31 3.39
CA GLY A 286 36.42 1.87 3.32
C GLY A 286 35.37 1.00 4.00
N ASP A 287 34.79 1.47 5.14
CA ASP A 287 33.71 0.74 5.81
C ASP A 287 32.40 0.82 5.01
N VAL A 288 32.15 1.94 4.35
CA VAL A 288 31.00 2.09 3.43
C VAL A 288 31.10 1.08 2.28
N ALA A 289 32.27 1.00 1.62
CA ALA A 289 32.51 0.04 0.56
C ALA A 289 32.29 -1.40 1.02
N ARG A 290 32.87 -1.78 2.16
CA ARG A 290 32.72 -3.12 2.75
C ARG A 290 31.26 -3.46 3.04
N ILE A 291 30.50 -2.55 3.66
CA ILE A 291 29.09 -2.78 3.99
C ILE A 291 28.24 -2.94 2.73
N LEU A 292 28.47 -2.12 1.70
CA LEU A 292 27.77 -2.26 0.43
C LEU A 292 28.08 -3.59 -0.26
N ASP A 293 29.32 -4.10 -0.14
CA ASP A 293 29.72 -5.39 -0.71
C ASP A 293 29.16 -6.58 0.06
N GLU A 294 29.05 -6.46 1.38
CA GLU A 294 28.43 -7.48 2.24
C GLU A 294 26.94 -7.63 1.97
N ASP A 295 26.24 -6.51 1.74
CA ASP A 295 24.76 -6.49 1.62
C ASP A 295 24.26 -6.72 0.20
N HIS A 296 25.09 -6.41 -0.82
CA HIS A 296 24.65 -6.42 -2.21
C HIS A 296 25.65 -7.15 -3.11
N TYR A 297 25.16 -8.14 -3.84
CA TYR A 297 25.95 -8.80 -4.86
C TYR A 297 25.98 -7.96 -6.15
N GLY A 298 27.12 -7.90 -6.81
CA GLY A 298 27.28 -7.16 -8.06
C GLY A 298 27.15 -5.64 -7.88
N LEU A 299 26.41 -5.00 -8.78
CA LEU A 299 26.10 -3.55 -8.78
C LEU A 299 27.33 -2.65 -8.66
N LYS A 300 28.47 -3.02 -9.28
CA LYS A 300 29.76 -2.33 -9.14
C LYS A 300 29.66 -0.84 -9.44
N GLU A 301 29.04 -0.48 -10.56
CA GLU A 301 28.87 0.90 -10.99
C GLU A 301 28.02 1.71 -10.00
N VAL A 302 26.91 1.12 -9.53
CA VAL A 302 26.03 1.76 -8.54
C VAL A 302 26.77 2.01 -7.23
N LYS A 303 27.54 1.02 -6.76
CA LYS A 303 28.35 1.15 -5.55
C LYS A 303 29.42 2.23 -5.69
N GLU A 304 30.11 2.29 -6.81
CA GLU A 304 31.14 3.30 -7.09
C GLU A 304 30.54 4.71 -7.07
N ARG A 305 29.41 4.93 -7.76
CA ARG A 305 28.71 6.21 -7.77
C ARG A 305 28.23 6.61 -6.36
N VAL A 306 27.75 5.66 -5.58
CA VAL A 306 27.39 5.90 -4.18
C VAL A 306 28.59 6.28 -3.34
N LEU A 307 29.75 5.61 -3.54
CA LEU A 307 31.01 5.92 -2.85
C LEU A 307 31.54 7.30 -3.22
N GLU A 308 31.52 7.67 -4.50
CA GLU A 308 31.88 9.01 -4.97
C GLU A 308 31.03 10.09 -4.29
N TYR A 309 29.70 9.90 -4.27
CA TYR A 309 28.77 10.81 -3.62
C TYR A 309 29.06 10.95 -2.13
N ILE A 310 29.26 9.84 -1.42
CA ILE A 310 29.56 9.85 0.02
C ILE A 310 30.92 10.48 0.29
N ALA A 311 31.93 10.22 -0.54
CA ALA A 311 33.27 10.82 -0.42
C ALA A 311 33.21 12.36 -0.48
N VAL A 312 32.41 12.91 -1.40
CA VAL A 312 32.17 14.36 -1.49
C VAL A 312 31.52 14.89 -0.22
N ARG A 313 30.51 14.19 0.30
CA ARG A 313 29.80 14.55 1.55
C ARG A 313 30.71 14.51 2.78
N ILE A 314 31.61 13.53 2.87
CA ILE A 314 32.61 13.44 3.94
C ILE A 314 33.60 14.63 3.84
N LYS A 315 34.04 14.96 2.63
CA LYS A 315 35.02 16.03 2.40
C LYS A 315 34.44 17.42 2.61
N ASN A 316 33.15 17.60 2.27
CA ASN A 316 32.43 18.87 2.38
C ASN A 316 31.04 18.65 3.01
N PRO A 317 30.96 18.51 4.34
CA PRO A 317 29.69 18.20 5.05
C PRO A 317 28.62 19.30 4.90
N ASP A 318 29.03 20.55 4.68
CA ASP A 318 28.14 21.70 4.49
C ASP A 318 27.90 22.02 3.01
N GLY A 319 28.47 21.25 2.11
CA GLY A 319 28.33 21.42 0.68
C GLY A 319 26.93 21.13 0.18
N LYS A 320 26.46 21.95 -0.76
CA LYS A 320 25.21 21.71 -1.48
C LYS A 320 25.41 20.55 -2.44
N ALA A 321 25.02 19.33 -2.05
CA ALA A 321 25.05 18.17 -2.93
C ALA A 321 23.66 17.92 -3.54
N PRO A 322 23.59 17.49 -4.80
CA PRO A 322 22.33 17.06 -5.41
C PRO A 322 21.76 15.87 -4.61
N ILE A 323 20.46 15.60 -4.78
CA ILE A 323 19.81 14.49 -4.11
C ILE A 323 20.07 13.22 -4.91
N LEU A 324 20.51 12.18 -4.24
CA LEU A 324 20.71 10.89 -4.87
C LEU A 324 19.37 10.23 -5.22
N CYS A 325 19.15 9.89 -6.50
CA CYS A 325 17.95 9.22 -6.96
C CYS A 325 18.29 7.87 -7.61
N LEU A 326 17.83 6.78 -6.98
CA LEU A 326 18.00 5.42 -7.50
C LEU A 326 16.81 5.05 -8.41
N VAL A 327 17.10 4.82 -9.68
CA VAL A 327 16.08 4.54 -10.70
C VAL A 327 16.26 3.13 -11.25
N GLY A 328 15.16 2.39 -11.43
CA GLY A 328 15.22 1.05 -12.00
C GLY A 328 13.96 0.24 -11.75
N ALA A 329 13.89 -0.95 -12.33
CA ALA A 329 12.73 -1.82 -12.24
C ALA A 329 12.37 -2.19 -10.78
N PRO A 330 11.11 -2.56 -10.51
CA PRO A 330 10.74 -3.10 -9.20
C PRO A 330 11.58 -4.32 -8.82
N GLY A 331 12.04 -4.39 -7.56
CA GLY A 331 12.76 -5.56 -7.05
C GLY A 331 14.25 -5.60 -7.34
N VAL A 332 14.85 -4.55 -7.94
CA VAL A 332 16.30 -4.49 -8.15
C VAL A 332 17.11 -4.04 -6.92
N GLY A 333 16.46 -3.83 -5.79
CA GLY A 333 17.13 -3.54 -4.52
C GLY A 333 17.26 -2.07 -4.14
N LYS A 334 16.60 -1.12 -4.82
CA LYS A 334 16.68 0.33 -4.54
C LYS A 334 16.56 0.67 -3.05
N SER A 335 15.47 0.26 -2.41
CA SER A 335 15.22 0.55 -0.98
C SER A 335 16.15 -0.24 -0.04
N SER A 336 16.70 -1.38 -0.49
CA SER A 336 17.72 -2.14 0.23
C SER A 336 19.04 -1.40 0.25
N ILE A 337 19.48 -0.89 -0.92
CA ILE A 337 20.70 -0.07 -1.04
C ILE A 337 20.60 1.16 -0.14
N ALA A 338 19.45 1.87 -0.14
CA ALA A 338 19.24 3.01 0.72
C ALA A 338 19.43 2.68 2.22
N ARG A 339 18.95 1.52 2.66
CA ARG A 339 19.13 1.05 4.04
C ARG A 339 20.60 0.72 4.33
N SER A 340 21.28 0.11 3.39
CA SER A 340 22.69 -0.22 3.54
C SER A 340 23.57 1.03 3.57
N ILE A 341 23.24 2.05 2.78
CA ILE A 341 23.88 3.38 2.86
C ILE A 341 23.67 3.97 4.26
N ALA A 342 22.42 3.99 4.78
CA ALA A 342 22.14 4.52 6.11
C ALA A 342 22.98 3.82 7.18
N ARG A 343 23.05 2.47 7.13
CA ARG A 343 23.88 1.67 8.04
C ARG A 343 25.36 2.01 7.90
N ALA A 344 25.83 2.17 6.67
CA ALA A 344 27.23 2.41 6.38
C ALA A 344 27.72 3.80 6.81
N VAL A 345 26.84 4.80 6.73
CA VAL A 345 27.13 6.17 7.19
C VAL A 345 26.72 6.39 8.65
N GLY A 346 26.27 5.35 9.36
CA GLY A 346 25.90 5.42 10.78
C GLY A 346 24.71 6.33 11.08
N ARG A 347 23.79 6.51 10.11
CA ARG A 347 22.59 7.33 10.25
C ARG A 347 21.35 6.48 10.47
N GLU A 348 20.39 6.99 11.23
CA GLU A 348 19.08 6.37 11.34
C GLU A 348 18.38 6.38 9.98
N TYR A 349 17.62 5.33 9.70
CA TYR A 349 16.91 5.17 8.44
C TYR A 349 15.42 5.38 8.62
N VAL A 350 14.84 6.29 7.85
CA VAL A 350 13.39 6.47 7.77
C VAL A 350 12.93 6.44 6.32
N ARG A 351 11.81 5.75 6.08
CA ARG A 351 11.21 5.63 4.74
C ARG A 351 9.88 6.37 4.70
N MET A 352 9.71 7.21 3.70
CA MET A 352 8.47 7.88 3.37
C MET A 352 8.05 7.50 1.95
N SER A 353 6.90 6.82 1.80
CA SER A 353 6.32 6.54 0.49
C SER A 353 5.57 7.78 -0.02
N LEU A 354 5.89 8.18 -1.24
CA LEU A 354 5.24 9.28 -1.95
C LEU A 354 4.09 8.82 -2.85
N GLY A 355 4.01 7.51 -3.11
CA GLY A 355 2.95 6.93 -3.93
C GLY A 355 1.56 7.17 -3.33
N GLY A 356 0.66 7.76 -4.14
CA GLY A 356 -0.71 8.04 -3.74
C GLY A 356 -0.92 9.35 -2.97
N LEU A 357 0.13 10.15 -2.75
CA LEU A 357 -0.01 11.49 -2.19
C LEU A 357 -0.47 12.47 -3.27
N SER A 358 -1.42 13.32 -2.93
CA SER A 358 -2.03 14.27 -3.89
C SER A 358 -2.18 15.68 -3.36
N ASP A 359 -2.01 15.90 -2.05
CA ASP A 359 -2.21 17.20 -1.40
C ASP A 359 -0.89 17.72 -0.79
N GLU A 360 -0.63 19.04 -0.94
CA GLU A 360 0.48 19.72 -0.29
C GLU A 360 0.46 19.51 1.23
N ALA A 361 -0.73 19.43 1.82
CA ALA A 361 -0.92 19.20 3.25
C ALA A 361 -0.39 17.83 3.72
N ASP A 362 -0.25 16.84 2.84
CA ASP A 362 0.43 15.58 3.17
C ASP A 362 1.91 15.80 3.55
N ILE A 363 2.57 16.80 2.92
CA ILE A 363 3.98 17.12 3.17
C ILE A 363 4.12 18.14 4.29
N ARG A 364 3.30 19.23 4.27
CA ARG A 364 3.39 20.38 5.15
C ARG A 364 2.46 20.36 6.35
N GLY A 365 1.60 19.34 6.47
CA GLY A 365 0.62 19.26 7.56
C GLY A 365 -0.57 20.19 7.41
N PHE A 366 -1.52 20.02 8.31
CA PHE A 366 -2.73 20.84 8.40
C PHE A 366 -2.61 21.84 9.54
N ARG A 367 -3.08 23.09 9.31
CA ARG A 367 -3.10 24.12 10.36
C ARG A 367 -3.90 23.64 11.56
N ARG A 368 -3.44 23.98 12.77
CA ARG A 368 -4.01 23.57 14.05
C ARG A 368 -5.48 23.98 14.26
N THR A 369 -5.98 24.96 13.48
CA THR A 369 -7.37 25.41 13.51
C THR A 369 -8.36 24.44 12.89
N TYR A 370 -7.90 23.41 12.16
CA TYR A 370 -8.77 22.43 11.55
C TYR A 370 -8.97 21.20 12.47
N VAL A 371 -10.18 20.67 12.47
CA VAL A 371 -10.50 19.39 13.16
C VAL A 371 -9.73 18.27 12.45
N GLY A 372 -8.95 17.50 13.22
CA GLY A 372 -8.09 16.45 12.67
C GLY A 372 -6.73 16.96 12.16
N SER A 373 -6.31 18.17 12.59
CA SER A 373 -4.98 18.70 12.28
C SER A 373 -3.86 17.75 12.74
N ALA A 374 -2.86 17.57 11.89
CA ALA A 374 -1.70 16.73 12.16
C ALA A 374 -0.47 17.29 11.42
N PRO A 375 0.74 17.01 11.91
CA PRO A 375 1.96 17.37 11.21
C PRO A 375 2.05 16.64 9.85
N GLY A 376 2.75 17.26 8.91
CA GLY A 376 3.05 16.65 7.63
C GLY A 376 3.95 15.44 7.76
N ARG A 377 4.00 14.64 6.71
CA ARG A 377 4.75 13.35 6.70
C ARG A 377 6.24 13.53 6.94
N ILE A 378 6.83 14.66 6.55
CA ILE A 378 8.24 14.97 6.83
C ILE A 378 8.45 15.05 8.34
N ILE A 379 7.71 15.91 9.03
CA ILE A 379 7.80 16.09 10.49
C ILE A 379 7.40 14.82 11.23
N TYR A 380 6.35 14.12 10.77
CA TYR A 380 5.98 12.82 11.33
C TYR A 380 7.08 11.76 11.16
N SER A 381 7.83 11.79 10.05
CA SER A 381 8.96 10.89 9.86
C SER A 381 10.13 11.25 10.76
N MET A 382 10.39 12.55 10.97
CA MET A 382 11.41 13.04 11.90
C MET A 382 11.08 12.68 13.35
N SER A 383 9.81 12.66 13.75
CA SER A 383 9.43 12.25 15.12
C SER A 383 9.66 10.76 15.43
N LYS A 384 9.93 9.93 14.42
CA LYS A 384 10.22 8.51 14.60
C LYS A 384 11.69 8.18 14.75
N VAL A 385 12.56 9.13 14.54
CA VAL A 385 14.01 9.00 14.65
C VAL A 385 14.53 9.80 15.83
N LYS A 386 15.70 9.45 16.31
CA LYS A 386 16.33 10.10 17.48
C LYS A 386 17.33 11.18 17.10
N THR A 387 17.71 11.25 15.82
CA THR A 387 18.70 12.21 15.33
C THR A 387 18.11 13.16 14.28
N SER A 388 18.62 14.38 14.21
CA SER A 388 18.19 15.42 13.24
C SER A 388 18.74 15.19 11.84
N ASP A 389 19.64 14.24 11.68
CA ASP A 389 20.37 13.95 10.45
C ASP A 389 20.18 12.53 9.91
N PRO A 390 18.94 11.97 9.94
CA PRO A 390 18.69 10.63 9.41
C PRO A 390 18.92 10.57 7.90
N LEU A 391 19.02 9.33 7.37
CA LEU A 391 18.78 9.09 5.95
C LEU A 391 17.27 8.91 5.74
N MET A 392 16.67 9.85 5.01
CA MET A 392 15.25 9.81 4.65
C MET A 392 15.08 9.33 3.22
N LEU A 393 14.50 8.15 3.06
CA LEU A 393 14.15 7.59 1.75
C LEU A 393 12.80 8.10 1.29
N LEU A 394 12.78 8.85 0.20
CA LEU A 394 11.59 9.27 -0.55
C LEU A 394 11.27 8.20 -1.60
N ASP A 395 10.40 7.27 -1.25
CA ASP A 395 10.16 6.10 -2.10
C ASP A 395 9.02 6.35 -3.09
N GLU A 396 9.20 5.89 -4.33
CA GLU A 396 8.26 6.02 -5.45
C GLU A 396 7.91 7.49 -5.81
N ILE A 397 8.95 8.32 -6.02
CA ILE A 397 8.77 9.74 -6.39
C ILE A 397 8.12 9.91 -7.78
N ASP A 398 8.21 8.90 -8.63
CA ASP A 398 7.55 8.79 -9.94
C ASP A 398 6.03 8.60 -9.84
N LYS A 399 5.50 8.29 -8.65
CA LYS A 399 4.07 8.06 -8.41
C LYS A 399 3.33 9.26 -7.83
N LEU A 400 3.94 10.43 -7.88
CA LEU A 400 3.30 11.68 -7.48
C LEU A 400 2.15 12.00 -8.44
N ALA A 401 0.92 12.11 -7.90
CA ALA A 401 -0.24 12.45 -8.73
C ALA A 401 -0.14 13.91 -9.21
N PRO A 402 -0.39 14.20 -10.51
CA PRO A 402 -0.53 15.56 -10.97
C PRO A 402 -1.81 16.15 -10.35
N SER A 403 -1.66 17.06 -9.39
CA SER A 403 -2.80 17.70 -8.70
C SER A 403 -3.09 19.06 -9.33
N ALA A 404 -4.28 19.23 -9.91
CA ALA A 404 -4.77 20.50 -10.44
C ALA A 404 -5.61 21.32 -9.44
N ALA A 405 -6.04 20.76 -8.29
CA ALA A 405 -7.15 21.33 -7.53
C ALA A 405 -6.85 21.73 -6.06
N ARG A 406 -5.80 21.23 -5.40
CA ARG A 406 -5.60 21.44 -3.94
C ARG A 406 -4.15 21.63 -3.50
N GLY A 407 -3.43 22.55 -4.12
CA GLY A 407 -2.02 22.79 -3.79
C GLY A 407 -1.08 21.86 -4.60
N ASN A 408 0.16 22.28 -4.75
CA ASN A 408 1.13 21.56 -5.56
C ASN A 408 2.14 20.82 -4.67
N ILE A 409 1.90 19.52 -4.47
CA ILE A 409 2.81 18.65 -3.69
C ILE A 409 4.26 18.72 -4.21
N GLN A 410 4.44 18.95 -5.52
CA GLN A 410 5.76 19.12 -6.14
C GLN A 410 6.45 20.37 -5.61
N SER A 411 5.72 21.47 -5.41
CA SER A 411 6.27 22.71 -4.83
C SER A 411 6.70 22.52 -3.39
N ALA A 412 5.92 21.78 -2.60
CA ALA A 412 6.29 21.46 -1.23
C ALA A 412 7.55 20.57 -1.17
N LEU A 413 7.67 19.59 -2.06
CA LEU A 413 8.87 18.75 -2.16
C LEU A 413 10.08 19.55 -2.65
N LEU A 414 9.90 20.49 -3.58
CA LEU A 414 10.99 21.36 -4.03
C LEU A 414 11.57 22.18 -2.88
N GLU A 415 10.75 22.71 -1.96
CA GLU A 415 11.23 23.42 -0.77
C GLU A 415 11.99 22.49 0.18
N VAL A 416 11.46 21.27 0.43
CA VAL A 416 12.13 20.25 1.27
C VAL A 416 13.49 19.85 0.71
N LEU A 417 13.57 19.75 -0.60
CA LEU A 417 14.73 19.23 -1.32
C LEU A 417 15.72 20.31 -1.79
N ASP A 418 15.34 21.58 -1.65
CA ASP A 418 16.22 22.70 -2.00
C ASP A 418 17.18 23.02 -0.85
N PRO A 419 18.50 22.85 -1.02
CA PRO A 419 19.47 23.16 0.03
C PRO A 419 19.49 24.63 0.46
N GLU A 420 18.88 25.53 -0.31
CA GLU A 420 18.79 26.96 0.04
C GLU A 420 17.60 27.27 0.93
N GLN A 421 16.56 26.42 0.91
CA GLN A 421 15.29 26.64 1.59
C GLN A 421 15.05 25.65 2.74
N ASN A 422 15.60 24.44 2.67
CA ASN A 422 15.30 23.36 3.60
C ASN A 422 15.85 23.56 5.03
N ASN A 423 16.72 24.53 5.25
CA ASN A 423 17.22 24.91 6.58
C ASN A 423 16.13 25.60 7.44
N SER A 424 15.05 26.02 6.85
CA SER A 424 13.93 26.68 7.53
C SER A 424 12.58 26.18 7.05
N PHE A 425 12.48 24.88 6.85
CA PHE A 425 11.22 24.23 6.43
C PHE A 425 10.10 24.52 7.44
N ARG A 426 8.94 24.94 6.94
CA ARG A 426 7.77 25.26 7.77
C ARG A 426 6.63 24.30 7.54
N ASP A 427 6.38 23.48 8.54
CA ASP A 427 5.17 22.69 8.63
C ASP A 427 4.02 23.54 9.21
N HIS A 428 2.83 23.41 8.63
CA HIS A 428 1.66 24.21 9.03
C HIS A 428 1.12 23.85 10.41
N TYR A 429 1.31 22.60 10.86
CA TYR A 429 0.95 22.20 12.21
C TYR A 429 1.95 22.69 13.24
N LEU A 430 3.24 22.59 12.91
CA LEU A 430 4.32 22.97 13.80
C LEU A 430 4.39 24.50 14.02
N GLU A 431 4.16 25.27 12.96
CA GLU A 431 4.32 26.75 12.93
C GLU A 431 5.72 27.25 13.35
N LEU A 432 6.69 26.37 13.37
CA LEU A 432 8.09 26.61 13.70
C LEU A 432 8.97 26.22 12.52
N PRO A 433 10.09 26.93 12.29
CA PRO A 433 11.07 26.50 11.31
C PRO A 433 11.76 25.22 11.80
N TYR A 434 11.90 24.23 10.93
CA TYR A 434 12.63 23.01 11.19
C TYR A 434 13.78 22.85 10.20
N ASP A 435 14.99 22.63 10.70
CA ASP A 435 16.19 22.49 9.87
C ASP A 435 16.32 21.08 9.30
N LEU A 436 16.10 20.95 8.00
CA LEU A 436 16.27 19.71 7.23
C LEU A 436 17.61 19.65 6.47
N SER A 437 18.49 20.66 6.61
CA SER A 437 19.73 20.76 5.82
C SER A 437 20.72 19.63 6.07
N LYS A 438 20.66 18.99 7.24
CA LYS A 438 21.50 17.86 7.62
C LYS A 438 20.88 16.49 7.32
N VAL A 439 19.60 16.45 6.93
CA VAL A 439 18.93 15.21 6.52
C VAL A 439 19.56 14.72 5.20
N PHE A 440 19.86 13.44 5.15
CA PHE A 440 20.33 12.81 3.92
C PHE A 440 19.12 12.32 3.13
N PHE A 441 18.64 13.14 2.20
CA PHE A 441 17.56 12.72 1.30
C PHE A 441 18.09 11.79 0.21
N LEU A 442 17.37 10.68 0.01
CA LEU A 442 17.57 9.74 -1.07
C LEU A 442 16.21 9.43 -1.70
N ALA A 443 16.11 9.50 -3.00
CA ALA A 443 14.87 9.20 -3.72
C ALA A 443 14.95 7.85 -4.45
N THR A 444 13.79 7.21 -4.67
CA THR A 444 13.68 6.07 -5.59
C THR A 444 12.57 6.31 -6.60
N ALA A 445 12.78 5.81 -7.81
CA ALA A 445 11.80 5.81 -8.89
C ALA A 445 11.86 4.52 -9.70
N ASN A 446 10.78 4.18 -10.36
CA ASN A 446 10.79 3.10 -11.35
C ASN A 446 11.02 3.62 -12.77
N SER A 447 10.60 4.86 -13.05
CA SER A 447 10.73 5.54 -14.34
C SER A 447 11.13 6.99 -14.14
N LEU A 448 11.96 7.52 -15.05
CA LEU A 448 12.33 8.93 -15.07
C LEU A 448 11.25 9.80 -15.75
N SER A 449 10.49 9.24 -16.68
CA SER A 449 9.50 9.98 -17.48
C SER A 449 8.40 10.62 -16.64
N ASP A 450 8.11 10.02 -15.50
CA ASP A 450 6.97 10.41 -14.64
C ASP A 450 7.41 11.38 -13.53
N ILE A 451 8.72 11.66 -13.43
CA ILE A 451 9.25 12.62 -12.46
C ILE A 451 9.21 14.04 -13.08
N PRO A 452 8.65 15.03 -12.36
CA PRO A 452 8.65 16.41 -12.82
C PRO A 452 10.06 16.96 -13.06
N LYS A 453 10.28 17.64 -14.20
CA LYS A 453 11.59 18.20 -14.56
C LYS A 453 12.26 19.05 -13.46
N PRO A 454 11.55 19.94 -12.73
CA PRO A 454 12.18 20.72 -11.67
C PRO A 454 12.77 19.89 -10.52
N LEU A 455 12.21 18.70 -10.27
CA LEU A 455 12.76 17.75 -9.30
C LEU A 455 13.96 17.01 -9.88
N LEU A 456 13.88 16.60 -11.16
CA LEU A 456 14.99 15.94 -11.86
C LEU A 456 16.26 16.80 -11.90
N ASP A 457 16.11 18.11 -12.11
CA ASP A 457 17.24 19.07 -12.17
C ASP A 457 18.02 19.17 -10.84
N ARG A 458 17.44 18.70 -9.73
CA ARG A 458 18.06 18.67 -8.40
C ARG A 458 18.60 17.31 -7.99
N MET A 459 18.45 16.32 -8.87
CA MET A 459 18.79 14.92 -8.56
C MET A 459 20.01 14.44 -9.31
N GLU A 460 20.85 13.71 -8.62
CA GLU A 460 21.87 12.86 -9.23
C GLU A 460 21.29 11.47 -9.44
N ILE A 461 21.15 11.08 -10.71
CA ILE A 461 20.46 9.85 -11.10
C ILE A 461 21.48 8.72 -11.16
N ILE A 462 21.17 7.63 -10.46
CA ILE A 462 21.88 6.36 -10.56
C ILE A 462 20.89 5.29 -11.04
N GLU A 463 21.11 4.81 -12.25
CA GLU A 463 20.30 3.76 -12.84
C GLU A 463 20.73 2.39 -12.33
N ILE A 464 19.78 1.64 -11.78
CA ILE A 464 19.97 0.26 -11.35
C ILE A 464 19.31 -0.66 -12.35
N SER A 465 20.14 -1.35 -13.11
CA SER A 465 19.69 -2.34 -14.10
C SER A 465 19.16 -3.62 -13.44
N GLY A 466 18.46 -4.43 -14.23
CA GLY A 466 18.06 -5.78 -13.83
C GLY A 466 19.26 -6.73 -13.67
N TYR A 467 19.02 -7.87 -13.06
CA TYR A 467 20.00 -8.91 -12.80
C TYR A 467 20.00 -9.98 -13.88
N THR A 468 21.19 -10.52 -14.18
CA THR A 468 21.35 -11.75 -14.97
C THR A 468 20.83 -12.97 -14.19
N GLN A 469 20.68 -14.11 -14.85
CA GLN A 469 20.28 -15.36 -14.18
C GLN A 469 21.30 -15.79 -13.13
N ASP A 470 22.60 -15.68 -13.44
CA ASP A 470 23.69 -16.01 -12.52
C ASP A 470 23.72 -15.06 -11.30
N GLU A 471 23.50 -13.76 -11.52
CA GLU A 471 23.38 -12.81 -10.43
C GLU A 471 22.16 -13.11 -9.53
N LYS A 472 21.01 -13.48 -10.12
CA LYS A 472 19.84 -13.90 -9.36
C LYS A 472 20.10 -15.15 -8.53
N LEU A 473 20.82 -16.13 -9.09
CA LEU A 473 21.24 -17.32 -8.35
C LEU A 473 22.11 -16.93 -7.15
N ALA A 474 23.14 -16.12 -7.38
CA ALA A 474 24.06 -15.69 -6.33
C ALA A 474 23.34 -14.85 -5.23
N ILE A 475 22.41 -13.96 -5.63
CA ILE A 475 21.59 -13.19 -4.70
C ILE A 475 20.67 -14.11 -3.91
N ALA A 476 20.06 -15.09 -4.54
CA ALA A 476 19.18 -16.04 -3.87
C ALA A 476 19.91 -16.83 -2.80
N GLN A 477 21.09 -17.40 -3.14
CA GLN A 477 21.91 -18.17 -2.21
C GLN A 477 22.42 -17.34 -1.03
N ARG A 478 22.95 -16.14 -1.30
CA ARG A 478 23.60 -15.32 -0.28
C ARG A 478 22.60 -14.65 0.67
N TYR A 479 21.43 -14.22 0.14
CA TYR A 479 20.55 -13.33 0.87
C TYR A 479 19.10 -13.85 0.98
N LEU A 480 18.47 -14.25 -0.16
CA LEU A 480 17.02 -14.47 -0.14
C LEU A 480 16.63 -15.74 0.61
N VAL A 481 17.36 -16.84 0.40
CA VAL A 481 17.10 -18.12 1.07
C VAL A 481 17.20 -17.93 2.59
N ARG A 482 18.31 -17.38 3.09
CA ARG A 482 18.51 -17.10 4.52
C ARG A 482 17.41 -16.22 5.09
N LYS A 483 17.05 -15.16 4.38
CA LYS A 483 15.98 -14.26 4.79
C LYS A 483 14.65 -14.99 4.92
N GLN A 484 14.29 -15.79 3.91
CA GLN A 484 13.02 -16.51 3.89
C GLN A 484 12.97 -17.66 4.91
N LEU A 485 14.07 -18.36 5.16
CA LEU A 485 14.19 -19.33 6.25
C LEU A 485 13.92 -18.66 7.61
N LYS A 486 14.57 -17.55 7.90
CA LYS A 486 14.36 -16.79 9.12
C LYS A 486 12.92 -16.29 9.28
N GLU A 487 12.30 -15.77 8.20
CA GLU A 487 10.91 -15.33 8.22
C GLU A 487 9.92 -16.47 8.45
N CYS A 488 10.27 -17.69 8.04
CA CYS A 488 9.48 -18.89 8.27
C CYS A 488 9.77 -19.60 9.61
N GLY A 489 10.68 -19.06 10.42
CA GLY A 489 11.05 -19.64 11.72
C GLY A 489 11.96 -20.87 11.63
N LEU A 490 12.64 -21.05 10.48
CA LEU A 490 13.59 -22.14 10.24
C LEU A 490 15.02 -21.67 10.57
N ALA A 491 15.84 -22.60 11.06
CA ALA A 491 17.24 -22.34 11.33
C ALA A 491 18.05 -22.21 10.02
N ASP A 492 19.17 -21.49 10.06
CA ASP A 492 20.08 -21.39 8.92
C ASP A 492 20.67 -22.78 8.60
N GLY A 493 20.50 -23.25 7.38
CA GLY A 493 20.93 -24.58 6.95
C GLY A 493 19.95 -25.73 7.23
N GLU A 494 18.82 -25.50 7.87
CA GLU A 494 17.78 -26.52 8.09
C GLU A 494 17.18 -27.01 6.75
N ILE A 495 17.07 -26.10 5.79
CA ILE A 495 16.66 -26.41 4.41
C ILE A 495 17.73 -25.87 3.48
N VAL A 496 18.24 -26.72 2.59
CA VAL A 496 19.23 -26.37 1.57
C VAL A 496 18.57 -26.40 0.22
N PHE A 497 18.69 -25.31 -0.52
CA PHE A 497 18.26 -25.21 -1.90
C PHE A 497 19.42 -25.55 -2.83
N ASP A 498 19.21 -26.48 -3.75
CA ASP A 498 20.17 -26.75 -4.81
C ASP A 498 20.19 -25.61 -5.83
N ASP A 499 21.35 -25.37 -6.45
CA ASP A 499 21.50 -24.34 -7.48
C ASP A 499 20.54 -24.54 -8.64
N ASP A 500 20.37 -25.79 -9.10
CA ASP A 500 19.44 -26.17 -10.15
C ASP A 500 17.98 -25.89 -9.75
N ALA A 501 17.64 -26.04 -8.48
CA ALA A 501 16.29 -25.72 -7.97
C ALA A 501 16.03 -24.20 -8.02
N ILE A 502 17.00 -23.41 -7.60
CA ILE A 502 16.90 -21.94 -7.66
C ILE A 502 16.82 -21.47 -9.11
N MET A 503 17.69 -22.00 -9.99
CA MET A 503 17.64 -21.68 -11.42
C MET A 503 16.33 -22.10 -12.06
N PHE A 504 15.78 -23.24 -11.68
CA PHE A 504 14.45 -23.68 -12.14
C PHE A 504 13.33 -22.71 -11.68
N ILE A 505 13.43 -22.16 -10.47
CA ILE A 505 12.49 -21.11 -10.03
C ILE A 505 12.69 -19.84 -10.88
N VAL A 506 13.92 -19.42 -11.11
CA VAL A 506 14.24 -18.22 -11.92
C VAL A 506 13.65 -18.33 -13.33
N GLU A 507 13.86 -19.47 -13.99
CA GLU A 507 13.46 -19.68 -15.39
C GLU A 507 11.98 -20.03 -15.57
N GLY A 508 11.44 -20.87 -14.68
CA GLY A 508 10.10 -21.43 -14.84
C GLY A 508 9.01 -20.65 -14.12
N TYR A 509 9.33 -19.88 -13.09
CA TYR A 509 8.31 -19.26 -12.24
C TYR A 509 8.43 -17.76 -12.10
N THR A 510 9.45 -17.11 -12.70
CA THR A 510 9.65 -15.65 -12.67
C THR A 510 9.97 -15.08 -14.03
N ARG A 511 9.47 -13.87 -14.32
CA ARG A 511 9.82 -13.08 -15.54
C ARG A 511 10.15 -11.63 -15.19
N GLU A 512 10.72 -11.38 -14.04
CA GLU A 512 11.09 -10.05 -13.59
C GLU A 512 12.56 -9.71 -13.86
N SER A 513 12.87 -8.42 -13.92
CA SER A 513 14.27 -7.93 -13.97
C SER A 513 14.95 -7.99 -12.62
N GLY A 514 14.20 -7.79 -11.55
CA GLY A 514 14.67 -7.84 -10.16
C GLY A 514 14.61 -9.25 -9.58
N VAL A 515 14.47 -9.31 -8.25
CA VAL A 515 14.40 -10.55 -7.46
C VAL A 515 13.20 -10.62 -6.52
N ARG A 516 12.18 -9.76 -6.69
CA ARG A 516 11.02 -9.69 -5.79
C ARG A 516 10.10 -10.90 -5.93
N GLU A 517 9.82 -11.33 -7.16
CA GLU A 517 9.06 -12.56 -7.40
C GLU A 517 9.85 -13.79 -6.99
N LEU A 518 11.14 -13.83 -7.29
CA LEU A 518 12.04 -14.90 -6.86
C LEU A 518 12.01 -15.07 -5.33
N GLU A 519 12.11 -13.98 -4.58
CA GLU A 519 11.99 -13.99 -3.13
C GLU A 519 10.63 -14.54 -2.68
N ARG A 520 9.54 -14.11 -3.31
CA ARG A 520 8.18 -14.60 -3.00
C ARG A 520 8.00 -16.08 -3.29
N LYS A 521 8.60 -16.59 -4.38
CA LYS A 521 8.55 -18.02 -4.74
C LYS A 521 9.37 -18.87 -3.77
N ILE A 522 10.60 -18.45 -3.42
CA ILE A 522 11.41 -19.09 -2.38
C ILE A 522 10.63 -19.13 -1.05
N GLY A 523 10.07 -18.00 -0.62
CA GLY A 523 9.24 -17.95 0.59
C GLY A 523 7.98 -18.83 0.52
N SER A 524 7.39 -19.01 -0.67
CA SER A 524 6.28 -19.94 -0.86
C SER A 524 6.71 -21.40 -0.67
N VAL A 525 7.88 -21.77 -1.20
CA VAL A 525 8.45 -23.12 -0.99
C VAL A 525 8.70 -23.34 0.50
N CYS A 526 9.39 -22.42 1.20
CA CYS A 526 9.65 -22.52 2.63
C CYS A 526 8.36 -22.69 3.44
N ARG A 527 7.33 -21.85 3.20
CA ARG A 527 6.05 -21.96 3.91
C ARG A 527 5.33 -23.29 3.68
N LYS A 528 5.39 -23.83 2.46
CA LYS A 528 4.77 -25.12 2.12
C LYS A 528 5.52 -26.28 2.77
N ILE A 529 6.84 -26.20 2.88
CA ILE A 529 7.65 -27.18 3.62
C ILE A 529 7.28 -27.16 5.10
N VAL A 530 7.25 -25.99 5.74
CA VAL A 530 6.85 -25.83 7.16
C VAL A 530 5.44 -26.38 7.40
N LYS A 531 4.49 -26.07 6.50
CA LYS A 531 3.14 -26.62 6.57
C LYS A 531 3.16 -28.14 6.53
N LYS A 532 3.94 -28.76 5.62
CA LYS A 532 4.04 -30.20 5.47
C LYS A 532 4.66 -30.87 6.71
N GLN A 533 5.72 -30.28 7.25
CA GLN A 533 6.35 -30.73 8.50
C GLN A 533 5.38 -30.72 9.69
N MET A 534 4.57 -29.66 9.79
CA MET A 534 3.59 -29.55 10.91
C MET A 534 2.39 -30.47 10.79
N LEU A 535 1.95 -30.81 9.58
CA LEU A 535 0.77 -31.67 9.37
C LEU A 535 1.10 -33.16 9.39
N GLU A 536 2.24 -33.55 8.84
CA GLU A 536 2.55 -34.97 8.58
C GLU A 536 3.45 -35.57 9.66
N GLY A 537 4.05 -34.76 10.55
CA GLY A 537 4.87 -35.24 11.69
C GLY A 537 6.04 -36.13 11.31
N GLY A 538 6.40 -36.18 10.04
CA GLY A 538 7.33 -37.10 9.45
C GLY A 538 8.46 -36.42 8.66
N ASN A 539 9.27 -37.15 7.96
CA ASN A 539 10.51 -36.78 7.28
C ASN A 539 10.55 -35.33 6.80
N ALA A 540 11.32 -34.50 7.50
CA ALA A 540 11.54 -33.12 7.15
C ALA A 540 12.23 -33.05 5.77
N ILE A 541 11.68 -32.24 4.85
CA ILE A 541 12.39 -31.89 3.61
C ILE A 541 13.55 -31.02 4.03
N THR A 542 14.77 -31.54 3.95
CA THR A 542 16.00 -30.83 4.28
C THR A 542 16.74 -30.33 3.03
N ARG A 543 16.38 -30.86 1.85
CA ARG A 543 16.96 -30.49 0.57
C ARG A 543 15.88 -30.20 -0.45
N VAL A 544 15.98 -29.09 -1.15
CA VAL A 544 15.06 -28.64 -2.19
C VAL A 544 15.77 -28.77 -3.54
N ASP A 545 15.40 -29.78 -4.27
CA ASP A 545 15.79 -29.98 -5.66
C ASP A 545 14.68 -29.50 -6.61
N ARG A 546 14.90 -29.68 -7.92
CA ARG A 546 13.92 -29.32 -8.96
C ARG A 546 12.56 -30.02 -8.80
N GLY A 547 12.57 -31.33 -8.43
CA GLY A 547 11.36 -32.12 -8.25
C GLY A 547 10.52 -31.59 -7.09
N VAL A 548 11.16 -31.27 -5.96
CA VAL A 548 10.49 -30.66 -4.80
C VAL A 548 9.90 -29.30 -5.15
N VAL A 549 10.59 -28.48 -5.96
CA VAL A 549 10.04 -27.20 -6.42
C VAL A 549 8.78 -27.41 -7.25
N GLU A 550 8.79 -28.35 -8.20
CA GLU A 550 7.66 -28.66 -9.07
C GLU A 550 6.47 -29.21 -8.28
N ASP A 551 6.72 -30.11 -7.33
CA ASP A 551 5.68 -30.65 -6.44
C ASP A 551 5.03 -29.54 -5.58
N LEU A 552 5.83 -28.61 -5.10
CA LEU A 552 5.33 -27.56 -4.22
C LEU A 552 4.75 -26.35 -4.96
N LEU A 553 5.31 -25.92 -6.08
CA LEU A 553 4.83 -24.74 -6.82
C LEU A 553 3.86 -25.09 -7.96
N GLY A 554 3.80 -26.36 -8.38
CA GLY A 554 3.03 -26.84 -9.50
C GLY A 554 3.75 -26.64 -10.85
N VAL A 555 3.05 -26.84 -11.95
CA VAL A 555 3.60 -26.72 -13.30
C VAL A 555 4.16 -25.30 -13.52
N PRO A 556 5.39 -25.17 -14.04
CA PRO A 556 5.96 -23.87 -14.35
C PRO A 556 5.07 -23.08 -15.32
N PRO A 557 4.68 -21.84 -14.98
CA PRO A 557 3.87 -21.02 -15.89
C PRO A 557 4.64 -20.55 -17.13
N PHE A 558 5.98 -20.58 -17.07
CA PHE A 558 6.85 -20.15 -18.15
C PHE A 558 7.63 -21.36 -18.65
N GLY A 559 7.25 -21.90 -19.80
CA GLY A 559 7.90 -23.06 -20.42
C GLY A 559 8.70 -22.69 -21.66
N LYS A 560 9.31 -23.70 -22.29
CA LYS A 560 10.04 -23.56 -23.57
C LYS A 560 9.16 -23.18 -24.76
N ALA A 561 7.82 -23.15 -24.60
CA ALA A 561 6.86 -22.96 -25.68
C ALA A 561 6.88 -21.58 -26.37
N ASP A 562 7.54 -20.57 -25.77
CA ASP A 562 7.68 -19.24 -26.40
C ASP A 562 8.70 -19.19 -27.57
N ARG A 563 9.26 -20.36 -27.97
CA ARG A 563 10.28 -20.45 -29.05
C ARG A 563 9.72 -20.88 -30.41
N ASP A 564 8.47 -21.33 -30.44
CA ASP A 564 7.96 -22.05 -31.62
C ASP A 564 7.59 -21.19 -32.83
N THR A 565 7.57 -19.86 -32.69
CA THR A 565 7.28 -18.95 -33.82
C THR A 565 8.54 -18.29 -34.44
N ALA A 566 9.70 -18.47 -33.82
CA ALA A 566 10.95 -17.92 -34.36
C ALA A 566 11.39 -18.67 -35.63
N GLY A 567 11.58 -17.93 -36.72
CA GLY A 567 12.00 -18.50 -38.02
C GLY A 567 10.86 -18.84 -38.99
N GLU A 568 9.61 -18.50 -38.68
CA GLU A 568 8.52 -18.56 -39.66
C GLU A 568 8.53 -17.34 -40.58
N ILE A 569 8.07 -17.52 -41.84
CA ILE A 569 7.92 -16.41 -42.80
C ILE A 569 6.94 -15.38 -42.24
N GLY A 570 7.39 -14.12 -42.19
CA GLY A 570 6.63 -13.00 -41.67
C GLY A 570 6.70 -12.85 -40.14
N CYS A 571 7.48 -13.70 -39.42
CA CYS A 571 7.64 -13.59 -37.98
C CYS A 571 9.08 -13.26 -37.61
N VAL A 572 9.31 -12.15 -36.89
CA VAL A 572 10.63 -11.68 -36.46
C VAL A 572 10.59 -11.23 -35.00
N THR A 573 11.61 -11.57 -34.25
CA THR A 573 11.71 -11.23 -32.81
C THR A 573 12.38 -9.88 -32.62
N GLY A 574 11.65 -8.92 -32.07
CA GLY A 574 12.17 -7.65 -31.55
C GLY A 574 12.49 -7.72 -30.07
N LEU A 575 13.05 -6.64 -29.57
CA LEU A 575 13.34 -6.43 -28.15
C LEU A 575 12.71 -5.14 -27.68
N ALA A 576 11.92 -5.22 -26.62
CA ALA A 576 11.27 -4.08 -25.98
C ALA A 576 11.74 -3.93 -24.53
N TRP A 577 11.51 -2.74 -24.00
CA TRP A 577 11.73 -2.43 -22.58
C TRP A 577 10.42 -1.97 -21.96
N THR A 578 10.16 -2.44 -20.74
CA THR A 578 9.01 -2.09 -19.93
C THR A 578 9.47 -1.71 -18.52
N ALA A 579 8.57 -1.12 -17.73
CA ALA A 579 8.86 -0.85 -16.31
C ALA A 579 9.24 -2.11 -15.49
N ALA A 580 8.86 -3.30 -15.96
CA ALA A 580 9.24 -4.58 -15.36
C ALA A 580 10.57 -5.12 -15.90
N GLY A 581 11.15 -4.49 -16.92
CA GLY A 581 12.42 -4.83 -17.58
C GLY A 581 12.29 -5.14 -19.05
N GLY A 582 13.37 -5.69 -19.64
CA GLY A 582 13.37 -6.09 -21.04
C GLY A 582 12.52 -7.32 -21.33
N VAL A 583 11.87 -7.34 -22.49
CA VAL A 583 11.07 -8.45 -22.99
C VAL A 583 11.35 -8.68 -24.47
N THR A 584 11.15 -9.92 -24.94
CA THR A 584 11.10 -10.21 -26.37
C THR A 584 9.76 -9.79 -26.94
N LEU A 585 9.75 -9.28 -28.15
CA LEU A 585 8.58 -8.75 -28.84
C LEU A 585 8.45 -9.43 -30.20
N PRO A 586 7.73 -10.55 -30.32
CA PRO A 586 7.48 -11.14 -31.63
C PRO A 586 6.60 -10.17 -32.45
N ILE A 587 6.94 -9.99 -33.73
CA ILE A 587 6.18 -9.20 -34.69
C ILE A 587 5.84 -10.13 -35.83
N GLU A 588 4.55 -10.26 -36.09
CA GLU A 588 3.99 -11.12 -37.12
C GLU A 588 3.39 -10.26 -38.23
N VAL A 589 3.71 -10.60 -39.48
CA VAL A 589 3.16 -9.96 -40.67
C VAL A 589 2.57 -11.03 -41.60
N ARG A 590 1.34 -10.81 -42.03
CA ARG A 590 0.69 -11.64 -43.04
C ARG A 590 0.14 -10.78 -44.18
N LEU A 591 0.29 -11.27 -45.40
CA LEU A 591 -0.34 -10.74 -46.57
C LEU A 591 -1.64 -11.49 -46.79
N VAL A 592 -2.78 -10.78 -46.80
CA VAL A 592 -4.12 -11.35 -46.89
C VAL A 592 -4.70 -11.01 -48.28
N PRO A 593 -4.72 -11.97 -49.22
CA PRO A 593 -5.27 -11.75 -50.55
C PRO A 593 -6.80 -11.53 -50.52
N GLY A 594 -7.33 -10.74 -51.46
CA GLY A 594 -8.75 -10.50 -51.57
C GLY A 594 -9.28 -9.36 -50.68
N GLY A 595 -8.38 -8.58 -50.08
CA GLY A 595 -8.69 -7.41 -49.24
C GLY A 595 -8.93 -6.14 -50.06
N LYS A 596 -8.82 -4.98 -49.40
CA LYS A 596 -9.00 -3.64 -49.97
C LYS A 596 -7.69 -2.88 -50.17
N GLY A 597 -6.55 -3.55 -49.95
CA GLY A 597 -5.26 -2.88 -49.97
C GLY A 597 -4.96 -2.08 -48.67
N GLU A 598 -5.62 -2.40 -47.59
CA GLU A 598 -5.47 -1.73 -46.30
C GLU A 598 -4.25 -2.26 -45.50
N THR A 599 -3.76 -1.44 -44.59
CA THR A 599 -2.78 -1.88 -43.59
C THR A 599 -3.48 -1.99 -42.25
N ILE A 600 -3.61 -3.19 -41.76
CA ILE A 600 -4.29 -3.52 -40.49
C ILE A 600 -3.21 -3.72 -39.40
N MET A 601 -3.34 -2.99 -38.29
CA MET A 601 -2.43 -3.09 -37.16
C MET A 601 -3.17 -3.54 -35.92
N THR A 602 -2.72 -4.63 -35.28
CA THR A 602 -3.33 -5.20 -34.08
C THR A 602 -2.29 -5.49 -33.01
N GLY A 603 -2.70 -5.56 -31.72
CA GLY A 603 -1.83 -5.83 -30.59
C GLY A 603 -1.68 -4.67 -29.61
N SER A 604 -2.66 -3.76 -29.55
CA SER A 604 -2.67 -2.59 -28.64
C SER A 604 -1.46 -1.67 -28.82
N LEU A 605 -1.22 -1.27 -30.10
CA LEU A 605 -0.11 -0.40 -30.48
C LEU A 605 -0.44 1.07 -30.22
N GLY A 606 0.48 1.79 -29.58
CA GLY A 606 0.42 3.23 -29.44
C GLY A 606 0.77 3.96 -30.75
N ASP A 607 0.62 5.28 -30.76
CA ASP A 607 0.72 6.07 -32.00
C ASP A 607 2.15 6.12 -32.53
N VAL A 608 3.17 6.20 -31.65
CA VAL A 608 4.58 6.18 -32.08
C VAL A 608 4.95 4.83 -32.72
N MET A 609 4.40 3.74 -32.21
CA MET A 609 4.65 2.41 -32.76
C MET A 609 3.95 2.20 -34.11
N LYS A 610 2.76 2.77 -34.31
CA LYS A 610 2.06 2.79 -35.60
C LYS A 610 2.83 3.58 -36.62
N GLU A 611 3.30 4.78 -36.28
CA GLU A 611 4.16 5.60 -37.14
C GLU A 611 5.44 4.84 -37.55
N SER A 612 6.08 4.15 -36.62
CA SER A 612 7.25 3.31 -36.89
C SER A 612 6.93 2.18 -37.88
N ALA A 613 5.72 1.60 -37.81
CA ALA A 613 5.27 0.58 -38.77
C ALA A 613 5.07 1.16 -40.18
N GLU A 614 4.51 2.37 -40.28
CA GLU A 614 4.33 3.07 -41.55
C GLU A 614 5.67 3.46 -42.21
N ILE A 615 6.65 3.89 -41.40
CA ILE A 615 8.02 4.14 -41.84
C ILE A 615 8.66 2.83 -42.35
N ALA A 616 8.55 1.77 -41.59
CA ALA A 616 9.08 0.45 -41.95
C ALA A 616 8.47 -0.04 -43.29
N LEU A 617 7.16 0.10 -43.47
CA LEU A 617 6.46 -0.26 -44.71
C LEU A 617 6.96 0.58 -45.92
N SER A 618 7.17 1.88 -45.73
CA SER A 618 7.70 2.77 -46.73
C SER A 618 9.12 2.38 -47.17
N VAL A 619 9.98 2.05 -46.20
CA VAL A 619 11.35 1.59 -46.47
C VAL A 619 11.35 0.26 -47.24
N VAL A 620 10.55 -0.70 -46.79
CA VAL A 620 10.45 -2.02 -47.45
C VAL A 620 9.94 -1.91 -48.88
N ARG A 621 8.97 -1.02 -49.12
CA ARG A 621 8.50 -0.70 -50.53
C ARG A 621 9.61 -0.12 -51.36
N ALA A 622 10.41 0.80 -50.85
CA ALA A 622 11.57 1.36 -51.53
C ALA A 622 12.62 0.28 -51.92
N HIS A 623 12.66 -0.83 -51.16
CA HIS A 623 13.51 -1.99 -51.46
C HIS A 623 12.83 -3.04 -52.35
N GLY A 624 11.82 -2.62 -53.10
CA GLY A 624 11.18 -3.42 -54.18
C GLY A 624 10.18 -4.48 -53.65
N ALA A 625 9.65 -4.27 -52.45
CA ALA A 625 8.50 -5.06 -51.98
C ALA A 625 7.21 -4.47 -52.56
N THR A 626 6.65 -5.15 -53.55
CA THR A 626 5.40 -4.74 -54.22
C THR A 626 4.28 -5.68 -53.82
N ARG A 627 3.06 -5.20 -53.77
CA ARG A 627 1.83 -5.98 -53.57
C ARG A 627 0.79 -5.67 -54.61
N ASP A 628 -0.16 -6.58 -54.76
CA ASP A 628 -1.40 -6.32 -55.50
C ASP A 628 -2.30 -5.37 -54.67
N ASP A 629 -3.04 -4.45 -55.31
CA ASP A 629 -3.97 -3.51 -54.67
C ASP A 629 -5.10 -4.20 -53.88
N LYS A 630 -5.31 -5.49 -54.10
CA LYS A 630 -6.31 -6.31 -53.40
C LYS A 630 -5.73 -7.13 -52.27
N THR A 631 -4.50 -6.87 -51.83
CA THR A 631 -3.86 -7.61 -50.74
C THR A 631 -3.71 -6.69 -49.52
N ASP A 632 -4.35 -7.05 -48.43
CA ASP A 632 -4.16 -6.35 -47.16
C ASP A 632 -2.85 -6.80 -46.48
N ILE A 633 -2.25 -5.87 -45.71
CA ILE A 633 -1.10 -6.16 -44.85
C ILE A 633 -1.62 -6.19 -43.41
N HIS A 634 -1.49 -7.31 -42.77
CA HIS A 634 -1.83 -7.42 -41.36
C HIS A 634 -0.54 -7.54 -40.53
N ILE A 635 -0.28 -6.50 -39.69
CA ILE A 635 0.82 -6.46 -38.74
C ILE A 635 0.21 -6.76 -37.37
N HIS A 636 0.67 -7.80 -36.72
CA HIS A 636 0.23 -8.19 -35.39
C HIS A 636 1.40 -8.24 -34.42
N VAL A 637 1.22 -7.65 -33.25
CA VAL A 637 2.14 -7.79 -32.13
C VAL A 637 1.40 -8.50 -31.00
N PRO A 638 1.68 -9.78 -30.73
CA PRO A 638 1.01 -10.58 -29.71
C PRO A 638 0.96 -9.93 -28.33
N GLU A 639 0.18 -10.49 -27.40
CA GLU A 639 -0.10 -9.97 -26.05
C GLU A 639 -0.87 -8.63 -26.07
N GLY A 640 -2.02 -8.60 -26.76
CA GLY A 640 -2.86 -7.39 -26.92
C GLY A 640 -3.39 -6.77 -25.60
N ALA A 641 -3.32 -7.52 -24.47
CA ALA A 641 -3.69 -6.98 -23.17
C ALA A 641 -2.69 -5.94 -22.61
N THR A 642 -1.45 -5.91 -23.17
CA THR A 642 -0.41 -4.98 -22.74
C THR A 642 -0.24 -3.90 -23.81
N PRO A 643 -0.48 -2.60 -23.50
CA PRO A 643 -0.19 -1.51 -24.43
C PRO A 643 1.30 -1.46 -24.78
N LYS A 644 1.61 -1.25 -26.06
CA LYS A 644 2.97 -1.19 -26.57
C LYS A 644 3.15 0.09 -27.37
N ASP A 645 4.19 0.86 -27.05
CA ASP A 645 4.52 2.08 -27.76
C ASP A 645 6.03 2.30 -27.84
N GLY A 646 6.47 3.02 -28.88
CA GLY A 646 7.86 3.40 -29.06
C GLY A 646 8.43 3.06 -30.43
N PRO A 647 9.49 3.79 -30.87
CA PRO A 647 10.04 3.67 -32.24
C PRO A 647 11.05 2.53 -32.41
N SER A 648 11.52 1.89 -31.30
CA SER A 648 12.63 0.95 -31.31
C SER A 648 12.36 -0.41 -31.98
N ALA A 649 11.12 -0.65 -32.43
CA ALA A 649 10.72 -1.84 -33.19
C ALA A 649 10.83 -1.67 -34.71
N GLY A 650 11.28 -0.49 -35.21
CA GLY A 650 11.28 -0.16 -36.61
C GLY A 650 12.02 -1.15 -37.51
N ILE A 651 13.25 -1.52 -37.15
CA ILE A 651 13.99 -2.53 -37.92
C ILE A 651 13.37 -3.93 -37.87
N THR A 652 12.73 -4.28 -36.75
CA THR A 652 12.04 -5.57 -36.60
C THR A 652 10.82 -5.63 -37.49
N MET A 653 10.02 -4.55 -37.52
CA MET A 653 8.86 -4.42 -38.42
C MET A 653 9.28 -4.48 -39.87
N ALA A 654 10.38 -3.79 -40.25
CA ALA A 654 10.90 -3.82 -41.60
C ALA A 654 11.32 -5.24 -42.00
N CYS A 655 11.97 -5.99 -41.13
CA CYS A 655 12.33 -7.38 -41.40
C CYS A 655 11.10 -8.29 -41.51
N ALA A 656 10.10 -8.16 -40.63
CA ALA A 656 8.87 -8.95 -40.68
C ALA A 656 8.08 -8.67 -41.99
N LEU A 657 7.98 -7.40 -42.38
CA LEU A 657 7.39 -6.97 -43.64
C LEU A 657 8.18 -7.55 -44.85
N MET A 658 9.50 -7.37 -44.87
CA MET A 658 10.37 -7.92 -45.93
C MET A 658 10.24 -9.43 -46.06
N SER A 659 10.23 -10.13 -44.95
CA SER A 659 10.00 -11.57 -44.88
C SER A 659 8.66 -11.98 -45.52
N ALA A 660 7.57 -11.30 -45.15
CA ALA A 660 6.23 -11.59 -45.66
C ALA A 660 6.12 -11.26 -47.17
N PHE A 661 6.68 -10.11 -47.61
CA PHE A 661 6.58 -9.67 -49.02
C PHE A 661 7.39 -10.56 -49.98
N LYS A 662 8.62 -10.96 -49.55
CA LYS A 662 9.51 -11.73 -50.41
C LYS A 662 9.53 -13.23 -50.08
N SER A 663 8.70 -13.67 -49.12
CA SER A 663 8.66 -15.06 -48.64
C SER A 663 10.02 -15.55 -48.15
N LEU A 664 10.79 -14.66 -47.53
CA LEU A 664 12.10 -14.95 -47.01
C LEU A 664 12.01 -15.47 -45.57
N LYS A 665 12.63 -16.59 -45.29
CA LYS A 665 12.67 -17.15 -43.93
C LYS A 665 13.74 -16.43 -43.11
N PRO A 666 13.40 -15.80 -41.97
CA PRO A 666 14.40 -15.22 -41.07
C PRO A 666 15.29 -16.33 -40.47
N ARG A 667 16.52 -16.01 -40.15
CA ARG A 667 17.43 -16.92 -39.41
C ARG A 667 16.89 -17.19 -38.01
N ASP A 668 17.04 -18.43 -37.55
CA ASP A 668 16.65 -18.83 -36.20
C ASP A 668 17.49 -18.14 -35.12
N ALA A 669 16.92 -17.95 -33.95
CA ALA A 669 17.58 -17.40 -32.76
C ALA A 669 18.22 -16.00 -32.96
N ILE A 670 17.67 -15.19 -33.87
CA ILE A 670 18.02 -13.78 -34.04
C ILE A 670 16.97 -12.85 -33.47
N ALA A 671 17.40 -11.81 -32.79
CA ALA A 671 16.55 -10.72 -32.35
C ALA A 671 17.16 -9.37 -32.68
N MET A 672 16.38 -8.31 -32.66
CA MET A 672 16.87 -7.00 -33.02
C MET A 672 16.11 -5.86 -32.34
N THR A 673 16.76 -4.71 -32.30
CA THR A 673 16.14 -3.46 -31.85
C THR A 673 16.78 -2.28 -32.56
N GLY A 674 16.01 -1.30 -32.97
CA GLY A 674 16.48 -0.10 -33.64
C GLY A 674 15.33 0.73 -34.18
N GLU A 675 15.43 2.04 -34.04
CA GLU A 675 14.53 2.98 -34.70
C GLU A 675 14.96 3.13 -36.18
N LEU A 676 14.00 3.18 -37.06
CA LEU A 676 14.25 3.22 -38.50
C LEU A 676 13.82 4.57 -39.08
N THR A 677 14.70 5.18 -39.87
CA THR A 677 14.36 6.38 -40.66
C THR A 677 13.87 5.99 -42.06
N LEU A 678 13.17 6.93 -42.74
CA LEU A 678 12.76 6.75 -44.16
C LEU A 678 13.93 6.54 -45.12
N THR A 679 15.13 6.99 -44.75
CA THR A 679 16.35 6.78 -45.54
C THR A 679 17.04 5.45 -45.24
N GLY A 680 16.45 4.62 -44.42
CA GLY A 680 17.01 3.31 -44.02
C GLY A 680 18.13 3.35 -42.96
N LYS A 681 18.37 4.52 -42.33
CA LYS A 681 19.33 4.62 -41.22
C LYS A 681 18.74 4.03 -39.94
N VAL A 682 19.56 3.32 -39.18
CA VAL A 682 19.19 2.74 -37.87
C VAL A 682 19.65 3.69 -36.77
N LEU A 683 18.71 4.22 -35.98
CA LEU A 683 19.00 5.18 -34.92
C LEU A 683 19.09 4.54 -33.55
N LYS A 684 19.79 5.22 -32.63
CA LYS A 684 20.00 4.86 -31.23
C LYS A 684 18.70 4.63 -30.50
N ILE A 685 18.72 3.64 -29.59
CA ILE A 685 17.58 3.26 -28.72
C ILE A 685 17.96 3.35 -27.24
N GLY A 686 16.94 3.40 -26.36
CA GLY A 686 17.09 3.29 -24.93
C GLY A 686 16.95 1.85 -24.40
N GLY A 687 17.45 1.61 -23.17
CA GLY A 687 17.28 0.34 -22.47
C GLY A 687 18.02 -0.81 -23.12
N LEU A 688 19.21 -0.58 -23.70
CA LEU A 688 19.96 -1.62 -24.39
C LEU A 688 20.29 -2.80 -23.46
N LYS A 689 20.73 -2.53 -22.24
CA LYS A 689 21.12 -3.57 -21.27
C LYS A 689 19.96 -4.51 -20.94
N GLU A 690 18.80 -3.95 -20.65
CA GLU A 690 17.58 -4.71 -20.36
C GLU A 690 17.14 -5.55 -21.55
N LYS A 691 17.24 -5.01 -22.76
CA LYS A 691 16.93 -5.71 -24.00
C LYS A 691 17.86 -6.89 -24.26
N LEU A 692 19.16 -6.72 -24.04
CA LEU A 692 20.14 -7.81 -24.16
C LEU A 692 19.94 -8.90 -23.09
N LEU A 693 19.63 -8.51 -21.86
CA LEU A 693 19.25 -9.45 -20.80
C LEU A 693 17.99 -10.26 -21.16
N ALA A 694 17.02 -9.62 -21.81
CA ALA A 694 15.82 -10.33 -22.31
C ALA A 694 16.16 -11.32 -23.43
N ALA A 695 17.03 -10.92 -24.36
CA ALA A 695 17.51 -11.79 -25.43
C ALA A 695 18.23 -13.03 -24.88
N CYS A 696 19.10 -12.87 -23.88
CA CYS A 696 19.75 -13.99 -23.19
C CYS A 696 18.73 -14.95 -22.58
N ARG A 697 17.77 -14.42 -21.83
CA ARG A 697 16.70 -15.23 -21.20
C ARG A 697 15.88 -16.00 -22.21
N ALA A 698 15.59 -15.41 -23.36
CA ALA A 698 14.87 -16.05 -24.46
C ALA A 698 15.71 -17.04 -25.24
N GLY A 699 17.00 -17.19 -24.94
CA GLY A 699 17.91 -18.11 -25.65
C GLY A 699 18.26 -17.68 -27.06
N VAL A 700 18.12 -16.37 -27.37
CA VAL A 700 18.59 -15.76 -28.61
C VAL A 700 20.11 -15.94 -28.71
N LYS A 701 20.64 -16.07 -29.90
CA LYS A 701 22.07 -16.22 -30.14
C LYS A 701 22.70 -14.99 -30.78
N THR A 702 21.95 -14.29 -31.62
CA THR A 702 22.43 -13.08 -32.31
C THR A 702 21.48 -11.94 -32.07
N VAL A 703 22.04 -10.79 -31.67
CA VAL A 703 21.25 -9.56 -31.47
C VAL A 703 21.81 -8.45 -32.35
N LEU A 704 20.93 -7.83 -33.15
CA LEU A 704 21.28 -6.66 -33.94
C LEU A 704 20.90 -5.40 -33.17
N ILE A 705 21.86 -4.49 -33.03
CA ILE A 705 21.71 -3.23 -32.29
C ILE A 705 22.13 -2.05 -33.18
N PRO A 706 21.63 -0.82 -32.94
CA PRO A 706 22.16 0.34 -33.64
C PRO A 706 23.65 0.58 -33.34
N LYS A 707 24.39 0.98 -34.33
CA LYS A 707 25.82 1.30 -34.18
C LYS A 707 26.06 2.40 -33.14
N ASP A 708 25.19 3.38 -33.08
CA ASP A 708 25.26 4.47 -32.10
C ASP A 708 25.08 4.00 -30.63
N ASN A 709 24.64 2.74 -30.41
CA ASN A 709 24.58 2.11 -29.09
C ASN A 709 25.86 1.30 -28.76
N GLU A 710 26.81 1.12 -29.67
CA GLU A 710 28.04 0.33 -29.47
C GLU A 710 28.83 0.77 -28.22
N PRO A 711 28.99 2.09 -27.91
CA PRO A 711 29.68 2.52 -26.69
C PRO A 711 29.04 2.00 -25.39
N GLN A 712 27.72 1.75 -25.38
CA GLN A 712 27.02 1.21 -24.22
C GLN A 712 27.33 -0.28 -23.94
N LEU A 713 28.00 -0.96 -24.87
CA LEU A 713 28.44 -2.33 -24.64
C LEU A 713 29.52 -2.42 -23.55
N ALA A 714 30.18 -1.33 -23.21
CA ALA A 714 31.12 -1.27 -22.09
C ALA A 714 30.43 -1.64 -20.76
N ASP A 715 29.16 -1.22 -20.61
CA ASP A 715 28.38 -1.38 -19.39
C ASP A 715 27.61 -2.72 -19.32
N ILE A 716 27.77 -3.58 -20.35
CA ILE A 716 27.09 -4.88 -20.42
C ILE A 716 27.97 -5.93 -19.71
N PRO A 717 27.38 -6.76 -18.82
CA PRO A 717 28.09 -7.84 -18.15
C PRO A 717 28.76 -8.81 -19.16
N ASP A 718 29.95 -9.29 -18.83
CA ASP A 718 30.69 -10.19 -19.71
C ASP A 718 29.92 -11.49 -19.97
N SER A 719 29.20 -12.01 -18.96
CA SER A 719 28.32 -13.18 -19.14
C SER A 719 27.28 -13.01 -20.25
N VAL A 720 26.78 -11.79 -20.49
CA VAL A 720 25.85 -11.48 -21.57
C VAL A 720 26.57 -11.37 -22.90
N LYS A 721 27.79 -10.75 -22.91
CA LYS A 721 28.62 -10.65 -24.13
C LYS A 721 29.06 -12.02 -24.62
N ASP A 722 29.36 -12.93 -23.69
CA ASP A 722 29.77 -14.29 -24.02
C ASP A 722 28.60 -15.16 -24.52
N ALA A 723 27.41 -14.90 -24.05
CA ALA A 723 26.17 -15.63 -24.42
C ALA A 723 25.58 -15.18 -25.75
N LEU A 724 25.83 -13.93 -26.18
CA LEU A 724 25.20 -13.29 -27.33
C LEU A 724 26.22 -12.82 -28.35
N ARG A 725 25.99 -13.14 -29.61
CA ARG A 725 26.68 -12.44 -30.72
C ARG A 725 25.98 -11.11 -30.96
N ILE A 726 26.55 -10.02 -30.43
CA ILE A 726 26.00 -8.66 -30.60
C ILE A 726 26.60 -8.04 -31.86
N VAL A 727 25.76 -7.60 -32.78
CA VAL A 727 26.16 -7.05 -34.08
C VAL A 727 25.65 -5.63 -34.23
N PRO A 728 26.52 -4.60 -34.18
CA PRO A 728 26.12 -3.23 -34.47
C PRO A 728 25.78 -3.05 -35.96
N VAL A 729 24.73 -2.34 -36.29
CA VAL A 729 24.23 -2.05 -37.64
C VAL A 729 23.95 -0.57 -37.81
N GLU A 730 24.22 -0.02 -38.98
CA GLU A 730 24.03 1.39 -39.30
C GLU A 730 22.85 1.60 -40.28
N LYS A 731 22.65 0.62 -41.18
CA LYS A 731 21.60 0.68 -42.21
C LYS A 731 20.77 -0.58 -42.25
N VAL A 732 19.52 -0.41 -42.73
CA VAL A 732 18.58 -1.50 -42.87
C VAL A 732 19.02 -2.58 -43.85
N ASP A 733 19.83 -2.24 -44.85
CA ASP A 733 20.41 -3.22 -45.80
C ASP A 733 21.29 -4.23 -45.10
N GLU A 734 22.11 -3.78 -44.12
CA GLU A 734 22.93 -4.67 -43.29
C GLU A 734 22.05 -5.60 -42.45
N VAL A 735 20.93 -5.06 -41.93
CA VAL A 735 19.96 -5.85 -41.14
C VAL A 735 19.37 -6.95 -42.04
N PHE A 736 18.90 -6.62 -43.25
CA PHE A 736 18.33 -7.60 -44.17
C PHE A 736 19.34 -8.69 -44.57
N ALA A 737 20.55 -8.33 -44.85
CA ALA A 737 21.62 -9.30 -45.18
C ALA A 737 21.90 -10.24 -43.98
N LEU A 738 21.93 -9.74 -42.77
CA LEU A 738 22.18 -10.54 -41.56
C LEU A 738 20.99 -11.44 -41.20
N VAL A 739 19.77 -10.99 -41.44
CA VAL A 739 18.55 -11.72 -41.06
C VAL A 739 18.19 -12.81 -42.07
N PHE A 740 18.33 -12.53 -43.38
CA PHE A 740 17.88 -13.45 -44.43
C PHE A 740 19.04 -14.25 -45.08
N GLY A 741 20.27 -13.79 -44.92
CA GLY A 741 21.43 -14.35 -45.60
C GLY A 741 21.46 -13.89 -47.07
N ASP A 742 22.54 -14.25 -47.77
CA ASP A 742 22.67 -14.09 -49.21
C ASP A 742 21.76 -15.11 -49.93
#